data_3b18e541429d3f4e0b49a0a89cbe3ca3
#
_entry.id   3b18e541429d3f4e0b49a0a89cbe3ca3
#
_cell.length_a   1.000
_cell.length_b   1.000
_cell.length_c   1.000
_cell.angle_alpha   90.00
_cell.angle_beta   90.00
_cell.angle_gamma   90.00
#
_symmetry.space_group_name_H-M   'P 1'
#
loop_
_entity.id
_entity.type
_entity.pdbx_description
1 polymer ?
#
loop_
_entity_poly.entity_id
_entity_poly.type
_entity_poly.pdbx_seq_one_letter_code
_entity_poly.pdbx_strand_id
1 'polypeptide(L)'
;MEAVAEREAATMKTGTPLLLRKAAVLGAGTMGSRIAAHLANAGVSVLLLDLPGAEGTRNSVADKAVDALKKSKPAAFYTPTAAARIRTGNFEDDLAQLAGCDWIIEAVTEDLGIKQQLLARVAPHVQPHAFLTTNTSGIPVGSIASVLPEELRRRWFGTHFFNPPRYMRLVEVIPGPDTDAAAMAALSAFLDQNLGKEVVRARDTPNFIANRIGTFFILETLRVMEEEGLTVEEVDALTGTAIGLPRTGTFRLADMVGLDILSHVARNFAKAKQDAGGQAALPPFLETMLERKWLGDKTGGGFYKKERGADGKDARLVLDLKTLEYQPSSKPKLPALEMAKSVDFLPERLRMLLTADQKKDQAARFHWKLLTRLWNYSADCLPEIADSAASIDAAMRAGYNWQLGPFEMWDAVGVAATVTRMQAAGERVSPVVETMLGSGAASWYGDNGASSYDPATQRYQPVARPVGIARIASFRASNGVVRGNPGASLIDLGNGVACIELHSKKSAIGDDIIRLITKTLEPTSDAVRDFRAFVISSDADNFSVGANLMQLLLAAQEGEWEDVDLTIRAFQRMTQSIKFCPRPVVVAPYALCLGGGTEISLHGARRQAHAELYMGLVETGVGLIPGGGGTKEFALKATDEAVRAFGDATRVAISTELVDTMKQAFETIALAKVSTSAAEAESLNLLTAEDGITVNRERLLLDAKAAAEALADAGYLPPVMRMEIPAAGESVLATLKLGAYMMQQSGYASDHDVKVAGHVAHILCGGRVAPGTRVTEQYYLDLEREAFLSLCGERKTQERIAYTLNSGKPLRN
;
A
#
# COMPACT_ATOMS: atom_id res chain seq x y z
N MET A 1 21.05 16.07 29.28
CA MET A 1 19.89 15.58 28.49
C MET A 1 20.33 14.75 27.29
N GLU A 2 21.40 15.10 26.58
CA GLU A 2 21.98 14.25 25.53
C GLU A 2 22.41 12.86 26.02
N ALA A 3 23.01 12.75 27.18
CA ALA A 3 23.45 11.48 27.78
C ALA A 3 22.25 10.56 28.18
N VAL A 4 21.05 11.09 28.40
CA VAL A 4 19.85 10.30 28.71
C VAL A 4 19.21 9.82 27.39
N ALA A 5 19.16 10.66 26.36
CA ALA A 5 18.69 10.29 25.05
C ALA A 5 19.62 9.27 24.37
N GLU A 6 20.94 9.39 24.53
CA GLU A 6 21.92 8.39 24.08
C GLU A 6 21.83 7.08 24.88
N ARG A 7 21.54 7.10 26.18
CA ARG A 7 21.29 5.90 26.96
C ARG A 7 19.98 5.22 26.60
N GLU A 8 18.89 5.95 26.35
CA GLU A 8 17.63 5.39 25.88
C GLU A 8 17.77 4.81 24.46
N ALA A 9 18.47 5.49 23.54
CA ALA A 9 18.79 4.97 22.22
C ALA A 9 19.74 3.75 22.26
N ALA A 10 20.68 3.69 23.22
CA ALA A 10 21.57 2.55 23.43
C ALA A 10 20.85 1.36 24.08
N THR A 11 19.84 1.61 24.94
CA THR A 11 19.06 0.55 25.59
C THR A 11 18.08 -0.12 24.62
N MET A 12 17.63 0.58 23.58
CA MET A 12 16.85 -0.02 22.47
C MET A 12 17.66 -0.93 21.54
N LYS A 13 19.00 -0.86 21.55
CA LYS A 13 19.88 -1.69 20.68
C LYS A 13 20.16 -3.11 21.21
N THR A 14 19.71 -3.48 22.40
CA THR A 14 20.09 -4.77 23.03
C THR A 14 18.94 -5.73 23.32
N GLY A 15 17.72 -5.43 22.90
CA GLY A 15 16.59 -6.36 23.04
C GLY A 15 16.56 -7.38 21.90
N THR A 16 16.58 -8.66 22.20
CA THR A 16 16.26 -9.71 21.23
C THR A 16 14.89 -9.40 20.60
N PRO A 17 14.75 -9.39 19.26
CA PRO A 17 13.48 -9.13 18.61
C PRO A 17 12.38 -10.06 19.13
N LEU A 18 11.17 -9.51 19.39
CA LEU A 18 10.05 -10.30 19.86
C LEU A 18 9.68 -11.34 18.80
N LEU A 19 9.77 -12.62 19.17
CA LEU A 19 9.37 -13.73 18.31
C LEU A 19 7.99 -14.23 18.73
N LEU A 20 6.95 -13.87 17.97
CA LEU A 20 5.61 -14.43 18.14
C LEU A 20 5.41 -15.59 17.17
N ARG A 21 5.26 -16.80 17.70
CA ARG A 21 5.09 -18.02 16.90
C ARG A 21 3.63 -18.42 16.76
N LYS A 22 2.85 -18.20 17.81
CA LYS A 22 1.45 -18.60 17.87
C LYS A 22 0.59 -17.49 18.47
N ALA A 23 -0.47 -17.16 17.80
CA ALA A 23 -1.48 -16.22 18.28
C ALA A 23 -2.86 -16.87 18.33
N ALA A 24 -3.74 -16.32 19.17
CA ALA A 24 -5.17 -16.65 19.14
C ALA A 24 -5.97 -15.38 18.85
N VAL A 25 -7.04 -15.51 18.07
CA VAL A 25 -8.00 -14.45 17.82
C VAL A 25 -9.37 -14.94 18.32
N LEU A 26 -9.96 -14.17 19.23
CA LEU A 26 -11.24 -14.46 19.86
C LEU A 26 -12.32 -13.66 19.15
N GLY A 27 -13.14 -14.34 18.37
CA GLY A 27 -14.16 -13.76 17.49
C GLY A 27 -13.76 -13.88 16.02
N ALA A 28 -14.54 -14.61 15.22
CA ALA A 28 -14.34 -14.82 13.78
C ALA A 28 -15.23 -13.86 12.93
N GLY A 29 -15.64 -12.73 13.49
CA GLY A 29 -16.33 -11.67 12.78
C GLY A 29 -15.44 -10.99 11.74
N THR A 30 -15.94 -9.89 11.16
CA THR A 30 -15.23 -9.14 10.07
C THR A 30 -13.81 -8.75 10.45
N MET A 31 -13.58 -8.25 11.66
CA MET A 31 -12.23 -7.84 12.08
C MET A 31 -11.38 -9.03 12.52
N GLY A 32 -11.88 -9.89 13.41
CA GLY A 32 -11.08 -10.98 13.94
C GLY A 32 -10.59 -11.96 12.88
N SER A 33 -11.46 -12.35 11.94
CA SER A 33 -11.04 -13.24 10.84
C SER A 33 -9.96 -12.59 9.96
N ARG A 34 -10.05 -11.29 9.67
CA ARG A 34 -9.05 -10.55 8.86
C ARG A 34 -7.74 -10.30 9.62
N ILE A 35 -7.80 -10.09 10.95
CA ILE A 35 -6.60 -10.03 11.80
C ILE A 35 -5.91 -11.39 11.79
N ALA A 36 -6.66 -12.49 11.91
CA ALA A 36 -6.12 -13.84 11.83
C ALA A 36 -5.41 -14.09 10.47
N ALA A 37 -6.01 -13.66 9.36
CA ALA A 37 -5.40 -13.76 8.04
C ALA A 37 -4.11 -12.93 7.93
N HIS A 38 -4.09 -11.72 8.51
CA HIS A 38 -2.92 -10.85 8.46
C HIS A 38 -1.76 -11.42 9.29
N LEU A 39 -2.04 -12.00 10.45
CA LEU A 39 -1.05 -12.73 11.26
C LEU A 39 -0.51 -13.97 10.51
N ALA A 40 -1.40 -14.72 9.84
CA ALA A 40 -1.02 -15.88 9.02
C ALA A 40 -0.11 -15.48 7.84
N ASN A 41 -0.35 -14.30 7.23
CA ASN A 41 0.53 -13.72 6.21
C ASN A 41 1.95 -13.43 6.74
N ALA A 42 2.06 -13.02 8.00
CA ALA A 42 3.34 -12.79 8.68
C ALA A 42 4.01 -14.09 9.19
N GLY A 43 3.49 -15.26 8.84
CA GLY A 43 4.07 -16.53 9.22
C GLY A 43 3.66 -17.04 10.61
N VAL A 44 2.78 -16.34 11.33
CA VAL A 44 2.30 -16.73 12.66
C VAL A 44 1.25 -17.84 12.53
N SER A 45 1.35 -18.88 13.37
CA SER A 45 0.29 -19.87 13.51
C SER A 45 -0.87 -19.28 14.32
N VAL A 46 -2.09 -19.36 13.80
CA VAL A 46 -3.24 -18.68 14.40
C VAL A 46 -4.31 -19.68 14.83
N LEU A 47 -4.80 -19.54 16.06
CA LEU A 47 -5.99 -20.20 16.55
C LEU A 47 -7.15 -19.19 16.48
N LEU A 48 -8.13 -19.44 15.60
CA LEU A 48 -9.31 -18.58 15.45
C LEU A 48 -10.49 -19.23 16.15
N LEU A 49 -10.99 -18.59 17.22
CA LEU A 49 -12.10 -19.09 18.02
C LEU A 49 -13.34 -18.21 17.89
N ASP A 50 -14.51 -18.86 17.88
CA ASP A 50 -15.81 -18.17 17.94
C ASP A 50 -16.82 -19.03 18.73
N LEU A 51 -18.07 -18.62 18.72
CA LEU A 51 -19.18 -19.39 19.30
C LEU A 51 -19.27 -20.77 18.62
N PRO A 52 -19.65 -21.82 19.39
CA PRO A 52 -19.85 -23.14 18.80
C PRO A 52 -21.02 -23.13 17.83
N GLY A 53 -20.87 -23.83 16.71
CA GLY A 53 -21.96 -24.16 15.80
C GLY A 53 -22.83 -25.30 16.32
N ALA A 54 -23.71 -25.81 15.43
CA ALA A 54 -24.53 -26.96 15.72
C ALA A 54 -23.69 -28.23 16.00
N GLU A 55 -24.31 -29.22 16.67
CA GLU A 55 -23.70 -30.53 16.92
C GLU A 55 -23.20 -31.17 15.62
N GLY A 56 -22.00 -31.72 15.60
CA GLY A 56 -21.34 -32.26 14.41
C GLY A 56 -20.62 -31.21 13.54
N THR A 57 -20.87 -29.91 13.75
CA THR A 57 -20.22 -28.80 13.01
C THR A 57 -19.78 -27.67 13.95
N ARG A 58 -19.23 -28.03 15.10
CA ARG A 58 -18.98 -27.09 16.21
C ARG A 58 -18.08 -25.89 15.87
N ASN A 59 -17.15 -26.05 14.92
CA ASN A 59 -16.25 -24.97 14.49
C ASN A 59 -16.78 -24.18 13.26
N SER A 60 -18.00 -24.45 12.82
CA SER A 60 -18.55 -23.94 11.55
C SER A 60 -18.59 -22.43 11.43
N VAL A 61 -18.63 -21.67 12.54
CA VAL A 61 -18.60 -20.21 12.52
C VAL A 61 -17.21 -19.74 12.05
N ALA A 62 -16.15 -20.23 12.68
CA ALA A 62 -14.78 -19.88 12.32
C ALA A 62 -14.38 -20.46 10.94
N ASP A 63 -14.83 -21.67 10.59
CA ASP A 63 -14.57 -22.30 9.28
C ASP A 63 -15.13 -21.47 8.14
N LYS A 64 -16.41 -21.07 8.24
CA LYS A 64 -17.06 -20.23 7.23
C LYS A 64 -16.37 -18.87 7.08
N ALA A 65 -15.87 -18.29 8.17
CA ALA A 65 -15.13 -17.04 8.14
C ALA A 65 -13.83 -17.19 7.34
N VAL A 66 -13.05 -18.24 7.58
CA VAL A 66 -11.81 -18.51 6.83
C VAL A 66 -12.10 -18.79 5.35
N ASP A 67 -13.14 -19.56 5.04
CA ASP A 67 -13.51 -19.84 3.64
C ASP A 67 -13.99 -18.60 2.89
N ALA A 68 -14.67 -17.68 3.56
CA ALA A 68 -15.04 -16.38 3.00
C ALA A 68 -13.79 -15.53 2.69
N LEU A 69 -12.76 -15.55 3.56
CA LEU A 69 -11.52 -14.81 3.34
C LEU A 69 -10.74 -15.30 2.11
N LYS A 70 -10.73 -16.61 1.85
CA LYS A 70 -10.09 -17.18 0.64
C LYS A 70 -10.66 -16.62 -0.67
N LYS A 71 -11.90 -16.13 -0.64
CA LYS A 71 -12.63 -15.58 -1.80
C LYS A 71 -12.77 -14.06 -1.75
N SER A 72 -12.27 -13.42 -0.70
CA SER A 72 -12.47 -11.98 -0.47
C SER A 72 -11.78 -11.11 -1.53
N LYS A 73 -12.41 -9.99 -1.85
CA LYS A 73 -11.84 -8.93 -2.67
C LYS A 73 -11.97 -7.61 -1.90
N PRO A 74 -10.85 -6.93 -1.65
CA PRO A 74 -9.47 -7.31 -1.93
C PRO A 74 -9.03 -8.57 -1.16
N ALA A 75 -7.98 -9.25 -1.65
CA ALA A 75 -7.49 -10.51 -1.10
C ALA A 75 -6.99 -10.33 0.35
N ALA A 76 -7.45 -11.20 1.26
CA ALA A 76 -7.00 -11.17 2.67
C ALA A 76 -5.62 -11.84 2.84
N PHE A 77 -5.31 -12.84 2.03
CA PHE A 77 -4.05 -13.59 2.09
C PHE A 77 -3.05 -13.11 1.04
N TYR A 78 -1.75 -13.18 1.36
CA TYR A 78 -0.66 -12.95 0.39
C TYR A 78 -0.59 -14.08 -0.65
N THR A 79 -0.79 -15.31 -0.18
CA THR A 79 -0.93 -16.50 -1.03
C THR A 79 -2.05 -17.39 -0.48
N PRO A 80 -2.68 -18.23 -1.31
CA PRO A 80 -3.69 -19.18 -0.83
C PRO A 80 -3.19 -20.13 0.27
N THR A 81 -1.92 -20.46 0.26
CA THR A 81 -1.27 -21.36 1.23
C THR A 81 -1.18 -20.78 2.64
N ALA A 82 -1.18 -19.44 2.78
CA ALA A 82 -1.15 -18.79 4.09
C ALA A 82 -2.36 -19.16 4.96
N ALA A 83 -3.51 -19.47 4.36
CA ALA A 83 -4.71 -19.91 5.09
C ALA A 83 -4.50 -21.19 5.91
N ALA A 84 -3.55 -22.05 5.51
CA ALA A 84 -3.24 -23.28 6.25
C ALA A 84 -2.62 -23.03 7.65
N ARG A 85 -2.15 -21.80 7.92
CA ARG A 85 -1.67 -21.41 9.24
C ARG A 85 -2.79 -21.09 10.23
N ILE A 86 -4.05 -21.02 9.78
CA ILE A 86 -5.20 -20.74 10.66
C ILE A 86 -5.87 -22.07 11.02
N ARG A 87 -5.83 -22.40 12.30
CA ARG A 87 -6.63 -23.45 12.89
C ARG A 87 -7.90 -22.83 13.47
N THR A 88 -9.04 -23.37 13.12
CA THR A 88 -10.35 -22.97 13.64
C THR A 88 -10.73 -23.77 14.89
N GLY A 89 -11.52 -23.15 15.77
CA GLY A 89 -12.03 -23.76 16.98
C GLY A 89 -13.21 -22.98 17.54
N ASN A 90 -13.62 -23.32 18.77
CA ASN A 90 -14.71 -22.64 19.45
C ASN A 90 -14.44 -22.40 20.93
N PHE A 91 -15.23 -21.50 21.54
CA PHE A 91 -15.06 -21.09 22.95
C PHE A 91 -15.39 -22.17 23.98
N GLU A 92 -16.07 -23.26 23.61
CA GLU A 92 -16.44 -24.33 24.56
C GLU A 92 -15.37 -25.43 24.62
N ASP A 93 -14.79 -25.79 23.46
CA ASP A 93 -13.93 -26.95 23.37
C ASP A 93 -12.43 -26.58 23.37
N ASP A 94 -12.07 -25.36 22.98
CA ASP A 94 -10.70 -25.04 22.57
C ASP A 94 -9.99 -23.99 23.45
N LEU A 95 -10.63 -23.44 24.51
CA LEU A 95 -10.00 -22.41 25.36
C LEU A 95 -8.69 -22.87 26.00
N ALA A 96 -8.56 -24.14 26.37
CA ALA A 96 -7.32 -24.67 26.93
C ALA A 96 -6.09 -24.56 26.01
N GLN A 97 -6.30 -24.43 24.68
CA GLN A 97 -5.22 -24.24 23.70
C GLN A 97 -4.58 -22.86 23.75
N LEU A 98 -5.22 -21.88 24.41
CA LEU A 98 -4.69 -20.55 24.64
C LEU A 98 -3.38 -20.57 25.45
N ALA A 99 -3.19 -21.58 26.31
CA ALA A 99 -1.97 -21.78 27.07
C ALA A 99 -0.69 -21.87 26.22
N GLY A 100 -0.81 -22.22 24.96
CA GLY A 100 0.30 -22.30 24.01
C GLY A 100 0.43 -21.07 23.11
N CYS A 101 -0.30 -19.98 23.34
CA CYS A 101 -0.27 -18.77 22.52
C CYS A 101 0.59 -17.67 23.15
N ASP A 102 1.38 -17.01 22.32
CA ASP A 102 2.21 -15.86 22.73
C ASP A 102 1.40 -14.54 22.76
N TRP A 103 0.34 -14.48 21.94
CA TRP A 103 -0.54 -13.31 21.82
C TRP A 103 -1.99 -13.74 21.62
N ILE A 104 -2.89 -13.22 22.46
CA ILE A 104 -4.34 -13.43 22.39
C ILE A 104 -5.00 -12.08 22.11
N ILE A 105 -5.82 -12.01 21.05
CA ILE A 105 -6.49 -10.79 20.58
C ILE A 105 -8.00 -10.99 20.71
N GLU A 106 -8.65 -10.18 21.53
CA GLU A 106 -10.11 -10.15 21.63
C GLU A 106 -10.68 -9.26 20.51
N ALA A 107 -11.61 -9.80 19.71
CA ALA A 107 -12.28 -9.14 18.60
C ALA A 107 -13.77 -9.55 18.46
N VAL A 108 -14.43 -9.76 19.59
CA VAL A 108 -15.88 -10.07 19.62
C VAL A 108 -16.74 -8.81 19.55
N THR A 109 -18.05 -8.97 19.64
CA THR A 109 -19.03 -7.87 19.59
C THR A 109 -18.68 -6.70 20.52
N GLU A 110 -18.94 -5.47 20.07
CA GLU A 110 -18.62 -4.23 20.78
C GLU A 110 -19.65 -3.99 21.91
N ASP A 111 -19.58 -4.84 22.93
CA ASP A 111 -20.38 -4.80 24.16
C ASP A 111 -19.52 -5.13 25.37
N LEU A 112 -19.53 -4.22 26.35
CA LEU A 112 -18.66 -4.34 27.53
C LEU A 112 -18.92 -5.65 28.31
N GLY A 113 -20.19 -6.00 28.53
CA GLY A 113 -20.56 -7.20 29.30
C GLY A 113 -20.13 -8.50 28.61
N ILE A 114 -20.31 -8.57 27.28
CA ILE A 114 -19.86 -9.72 26.46
C ILE A 114 -18.34 -9.87 26.52
N LYS A 115 -17.60 -8.77 26.37
CA LYS A 115 -16.13 -8.77 26.44
C LYS A 115 -15.64 -9.21 27.82
N GLN A 116 -16.21 -8.68 28.90
CA GLN A 116 -15.86 -9.05 30.26
C GLN A 116 -16.17 -10.52 30.57
N GLN A 117 -17.34 -11.02 30.18
CA GLN A 117 -17.69 -12.42 30.35
C GLN A 117 -16.74 -13.38 29.63
N LEU A 118 -16.39 -13.05 28.38
CA LEU A 118 -15.43 -13.85 27.63
C LEU A 118 -14.04 -13.81 28.29
N LEU A 119 -13.54 -12.63 28.66
CA LEU A 119 -12.22 -12.49 29.25
C LEU A 119 -12.10 -13.18 30.61
N ALA A 120 -13.15 -13.19 31.42
CA ALA A 120 -13.19 -13.96 32.68
C ALA A 120 -13.04 -15.48 32.44
N ARG A 121 -13.57 -16.00 31.33
CA ARG A 121 -13.41 -17.41 30.92
C ARG A 121 -12.04 -17.69 30.33
N VAL A 122 -11.46 -16.73 29.65
CA VAL A 122 -10.17 -16.80 28.95
C VAL A 122 -8.99 -16.72 29.92
N ALA A 123 -9.09 -15.84 30.91
CA ALA A 123 -7.99 -15.51 31.84
C ALA A 123 -7.31 -16.75 32.49
N PRO A 124 -8.02 -17.82 32.92
CA PRO A 124 -7.39 -19.01 33.51
C PRO A 124 -6.49 -19.79 32.53
N HIS A 125 -6.62 -19.57 31.24
CA HIS A 125 -5.88 -20.25 30.19
C HIS A 125 -4.72 -19.43 29.60
N VAL A 126 -4.58 -18.16 30.01
CA VAL A 126 -3.55 -17.24 29.51
C VAL A 126 -2.28 -17.35 30.34
N GLN A 127 -1.13 -17.55 29.69
CA GLN A 127 0.14 -17.57 30.40
C GLN A 127 0.57 -16.13 30.76
N PRO A 128 1.24 -15.93 31.91
CA PRO A 128 1.66 -14.59 32.36
C PRO A 128 2.57 -13.83 31.38
N HIS A 129 3.31 -14.55 30.53
CA HIS A 129 4.18 -13.96 29.52
C HIS A 129 3.46 -13.61 28.21
N ALA A 130 2.25 -14.10 27.98
CA ALA A 130 1.50 -13.85 26.76
C ALA A 130 0.92 -12.41 26.75
N PHE A 131 0.86 -11.82 25.56
CA PHE A 131 0.10 -10.59 25.38
C PHE A 131 -1.39 -10.90 25.31
N LEU A 132 -2.18 -10.10 25.97
CA LEU A 132 -3.64 -10.13 25.90
C LEU A 132 -4.13 -8.76 25.49
N THR A 133 -4.76 -8.64 24.33
CA THR A 133 -5.18 -7.35 23.77
C THR A 133 -6.61 -7.38 23.28
N THR A 134 -7.21 -6.19 23.14
CA THR A 134 -8.56 -6.03 22.58
C THR A 134 -8.52 -5.17 21.31
N ASN A 135 -9.32 -5.55 20.32
CA ASN A 135 -9.54 -4.75 19.11
C ASN A 135 -10.80 -3.86 19.23
N THR A 136 -11.21 -3.51 20.45
CA THR A 136 -12.32 -2.57 20.67
C THR A 136 -12.10 -1.27 19.89
N SER A 137 -13.17 -0.67 19.39
CA SER A 137 -13.11 0.58 18.62
C SER A 137 -13.46 1.83 19.45
N GLY A 138 -14.02 1.65 20.65
CA GLY A 138 -14.52 2.80 21.42
C GLY A 138 -14.83 2.53 22.89
N ILE A 139 -14.83 1.29 23.35
CA ILE A 139 -15.01 0.97 24.77
C ILE A 139 -13.67 1.20 25.48
N PRO A 140 -13.63 1.94 26.59
CA PRO A 140 -12.41 2.15 27.34
C PRO A 140 -11.74 0.83 27.74
N VAL A 141 -10.48 0.71 27.40
CA VAL A 141 -9.65 -0.50 27.59
C VAL A 141 -9.53 -0.85 29.08
N GLY A 142 -9.44 0.18 29.94
CA GLY A 142 -9.43 0.02 31.39
C GLY A 142 -10.75 -0.58 31.93
N SER A 143 -11.91 -0.23 31.37
CA SER A 143 -13.20 -0.80 31.77
C SER A 143 -13.30 -2.28 31.43
N ILE A 144 -12.78 -2.70 30.29
CA ILE A 144 -12.77 -4.11 29.89
C ILE A 144 -11.87 -4.93 30.80
N ALA A 145 -10.72 -4.37 31.22
CA ALA A 145 -9.72 -5.02 32.06
C ALA A 145 -10.19 -5.34 33.51
N SER A 146 -11.30 -4.78 33.95
CA SER A 146 -11.75 -4.88 35.37
C SER A 146 -11.93 -6.32 35.88
N VAL A 147 -12.17 -7.27 34.96
CA VAL A 147 -12.35 -8.70 35.28
C VAL A 147 -11.06 -9.50 35.23
N LEU A 148 -9.94 -8.91 34.77
CA LEU A 148 -8.66 -9.60 34.63
C LEU A 148 -7.87 -9.60 35.94
N PRO A 149 -7.17 -10.71 36.25
CA PRO A 149 -6.15 -10.72 37.31
C PRO A 149 -5.06 -9.69 37.08
N GLU A 150 -4.50 -9.16 38.17
CA GLU A 150 -3.45 -8.12 38.13
C GLU A 150 -2.26 -8.51 37.26
N GLU A 151 -1.83 -9.78 37.29
CA GLU A 151 -0.71 -10.29 36.51
C GLU A 151 -0.95 -10.13 35.00
N LEU A 152 -2.18 -10.37 34.52
CA LEU A 152 -2.53 -10.24 33.11
C LEU A 152 -2.72 -8.78 32.70
N ARG A 153 -3.14 -7.88 33.61
CA ARG A 153 -3.33 -6.46 33.29
C ARG A 153 -2.04 -5.76 32.89
N ARG A 154 -0.88 -6.24 33.30
CA ARG A 154 0.42 -5.71 32.88
C ARG A 154 0.69 -5.88 31.39
N ARG A 155 0.09 -6.88 30.75
CA ARG A 155 0.20 -7.18 29.31
C ARG A 155 -1.12 -7.02 28.57
N TRP A 156 -2.07 -6.30 29.20
CA TRP A 156 -3.35 -5.94 28.64
C TRP A 156 -3.33 -4.52 28.10
N PHE A 157 -3.72 -4.34 26.83
CA PHE A 157 -3.90 -3.05 26.17
C PHE A 157 -4.73 -3.19 24.90
N GLY A 158 -5.20 -2.06 24.35
CA GLY A 158 -5.87 -2.02 23.06
C GLY A 158 -4.88 -2.16 21.91
N THR A 159 -5.26 -2.94 20.90
CA THR A 159 -4.61 -3.01 19.59
C THR A 159 -5.69 -2.84 18.54
N HIS A 160 -6.07 -1.60 18.27
CA HIS A 160 -7.17 -1.26 17.38
C HIS A 160 -6.70 -1.23 15.93
N PHE A 161 -7.02 -2.31 15.19
CA PHE A 161 -6.77 -2.45 13.75
C PHE A 161 -7.87 -1.80 12.94
N PHE A 162 -7.52 -1.29 11.76
CA PHE A 162 -8.46 -0.73 10.79
C PHE A 162 -8.76 -1.73 9.67
N ASN A 163 -9.99 -1.67 9.16
CA ASN A 163 -10.49 -2.62 8.14
C ASN A 163 -10.18 -2.14 6.72
N PRO A 164 -9.58 -2.95 5.86
CA PRO A 164 -9.06 -4.31 6.12
C PRO A 164 -7.63 -4.27 6.72
N PRO A 165 -7.31 -5.08 7.74
CA PRO A 165 -6.01 -5.06 8.41
C PRO A 165 -4.79 -5.23 7.49
N ARG A 166 -4.88 -5.99 6.42
CA ARG A 166 -3.81 -6.15 5.44
C ARG A 166 -3.44 -4.81 4.77
N TYR A 167 -4.41 -3.98 4.42
CA TYR A 167 -4.23 -2.78 3.60
C TYR A 167 -4.17 -1.48 4.40
N MET A 168 -4.87 -1.44 5.55
CA MET A 168 -4.87 -0.27 6.43
C MET A 168 -3.67 -0.33 7.36
N ARG A 169 -2.83 0.70 7.25
CA ARG A 169 -1.54 0.71 7.96
C ARG A 169 -1.67 1.02 9.44
N LEU A 170 -2.69 1.76 9.87
CA LEU A 170 -2.86 2.18 11.25
C LEU A 170 -3.13 1.00 12.19
N VAL A 171 -2.41 0.98 13.30
CA VAL A 171 -2.81 0.33 14.54
C VAL A 171 -2.68 1.33 15.68
N GLU A 172 -3.78 1.66 16.32
CA GLU A 172 -3.75 2.41 17.56
C GLU A 172 -3.44 1.46 18.70
N VAL A 173 -2.47 1.84 19.55
CA VAL A 173 -2.10 1.10 20.77
C VAL A 173 -2.53 1.92 21.97
N ILE A 174 -3.42 1.36 22.79
CA ILE A 174 -4.10 2.05 23.86
C ILE A 174 -3.73 1.39 25.19
N PRO A 175 -2.85 2.02 26.01
CA PRO A 175 -2.48 1.45 27.31
C PRO A 175 -3.67 1.47 28.28
N GLY A 176 -3.85 0.38 29.01
CA GLY A 176 -4.67 0.38 30.23
C GLY A 176 -3.92 0.97 31.43
N PRO A 177 -4.58 1.12 32.58
CA PRO A 177 -3.96 1.73 33.78
C PRO A 177 -2.72 0.99 34.30
N ASP A 178 -2.68 -0.32 34.13
CA ASP A 178 -1.61 -1.19 34.67
C ASP A 178 -0.64 -1.68 33.57
N THR A 179 -0.78 -1.21 32.34
CA THR A 179 0.00 -1.69 31.18
C THR A 179 1.49 -1.42 31.35
N ASP A 180 2.31 -2.46 31.23
CA ASP A 180 3.76 -2.35 31.20
C ASP A 180 4.22 -1.72 29.87
N ALA A 181 4.91 -0.59 29.97
CA ALA A 181 5.42 0.16 28.82
C ALA A 181 6.41 -0.67 27.97
N ALA A 182 7.22 -1.52 28.58
CA ALA A 182 8.19 -2.36 27.86
C ALA A 182 7.47 -3.47 27.07
N ALA A 183 6.43 -4.08 27.66
CA ALA A 183 5.60 -5.06 26.98
C ALA A 183 4.88 -4.43 25.77
N MET A 184 4.29 -3.26 25.95
CA MET A 184 3.64 -2.51 24.88
C MET A 184 4.62 -2.13 23.75
N ALA A 185 5.82 -1.66 24.11
CA ALA A 185 6.86 -1.32 23.15
C ALA A 185 7.33 -2.55 22.33
N ALA A 186 7.49 -3.70 22.98
CA ALA A 186 7.88 -4.94 22.30
C ALA A 186 6.82 -5.40 21.27
N LEU A 187 5.54 -5.37 21.64
CA LEU A 187 4.48 -5.72 20.68
C LEU A 187 4.36 -4.65 19.59
N SER A 188 4.54 -3.37 19.91
CA SER A 188 4.55 -2.28 18.92
C SER A 188 5.65 -2.48 17.87
N ALA A 189 6.83 -2.91 18.26
CA ALA A 189 7.90 -3.24 17.32
C ALA A 189 7.53 -4.41 16.40
N PHE A 190 6.87 -5.45 16.92
CA PHE A 190 6.35 -6.55 16.10
C PHE A 190 5.27 -6.07 15.11
N LEU A 191 4.35 -5.22 15.55
CA LEU A 191 3.31 -4.62 14.71
C LEU A 191 3.92 -3.83 13.54
N ASP A 192 4.95 -3.03 13.82
CA ASP A 192 5.68 -2.25 12.83
C ASP A 192 6.45 -3.16 11.85
N GLN A 193 7.32 -4.02 12.37
CA GLN A 193 8.29 -4.76 11.54
C GLN A 193 7.67 -5.96 10.82
N ASN A 194 6.79 -6.72 11.50
CA ASN A 194 6.26 -7.98 11.00
C ASN A 194 4.87 -7.86 10.39
N LEU A 195 4.07 -6.86 10.82
CA LEU A 195 2.73 -6.61 10.28
C LEU A 195 2.64 -5.34 9.43
N GLY A 196 3.74 -4.59 9.28
CA GLY A 196 3.79 -3.39 8.44
C GLY A 196 2.91 -2.25 8.92
N LYS A 197 2.70 -2.13 10.24
CA LYS A 197 1.81 -1.13 10.82
C LYS A 197 2.52 0.15 11.17
N GLU A 198 1.83 1.25 10.96
CA GLU A 198 2.12 2.53 11.58
C GLU A 198 1.45 2.51 12.96
N VAL A 199 2.26 2.36 14.00
CA VAL A 199 1.78 2.22 15.38
C VAL A 199 1.65 3.59 15.99
N VAL A 200 0.44 3.96 16.37
CA VAL A 200 0.14 5.24 17.02
C VAL A 200 -0.36 4.99 18.43
N ARG A 201 0.29 5.62 19.41
CA ARG A 201 -0.19 5.59 20.78
C ARG A 201 -1.38 6.52 20.94
N ALA A 202 -2.50 5.97 21.40
CA ALA A 202 -3.71 6.72 21.74
C ALA A 202 -3.95 6.66 23.25
N ARG A 203 -4.66 7.66 23.79
CA ARG A 203 -5.13 7.63 25.16
C ARG A 203 -6.43 6.82 25.26
N ASP A 204 -6.71 6.24 26.44
CA ASP A 204 -7.91 5.42 26.68
C ASP A 204 -9.16 6.30 26.79
N THR A 205 -9.58 6.84 25.64
CA THR A 205 -10.73 7.74 25.52
C THR A 205 -11.71 7.18 24.47
N PRO A 206 -13.00 7.52 24.53
CA PRO A 206 -13.98 7.05 23.55
C PRO A 206 -13.57 7.37 22.10
N ASN A 207 -13.59 6.35 21.23
CA ASN A 207 -13.23 6.42 19.81
C ASN A 207 -11.76 6.75 19.52
N PHE A 208 -10.89 6.76 20.50
CA PHE A 208 -9.43 6.97 20.40
C PHE A 208 -9.05 8.20 19.56
N ILE A 209 -8.18 8.06 18.54
CA ILE A 209 -7.75 9.18 17.69
C ILE A 209 -8.50 9.18 16.36
N ALA A 210 -8.26 8.16 15.53
CA ALA A 210 -8.69 8.19 14.14
C ALA A 210 -10.21 8.17 14.00
N ASN A 211 -10.91 7.34 14.77
CA ASN A 211 -12.37 7.34 14.78
C ASN A 211 -12.95 8.65 15.34
N ARG A 212 -12.29 9.26 16.34
CA ARG A 212 -12.72 10.55 16.91
C ARG A 212 -12.69 11.67 15.85
N ILE A 213 -11.54 11.86 15.21
CA ILE A 213 -11.34 12.90 14.20
C ILE A 213 -12.10 12.59 12.91
N GLY A 214 -12.05 11.33 12.44
CA GLY A 214 -12.72 10.90 11.22
C GLY A 214 -14.24 11.02 11.30
N THR A 215 -14.86 10.64 12.44
CA THR A 215 -16.29 10.81 12.63
C THR A 215 -16.70 12.28 12.67
N PHE A 216 -15.92 13.12 13.36
CA PHE A 216 -16.15 14.56 13.35
C PHE A 216 -16.11 15.11 11.92
N PHE A 217 -15.06 14.75 11.15
CA PHE A 217 -14.94 15.18 9.76
C PHE A 217 -16.13 14.80 8.90
N ILE A 218 -16.63 13.56 9.03
CA ILE A 218 -17.79 13.10 8.26
C ILE A 218 -19.06 13.87 8.67
N LEU A 219 -19.33 14.00 9.97
CA LEU A 219 -20.52 14.71 10.47
C LEU A 219 -20.48 16.20 10.09
N GLU A 220 -19.31 16.82 10.17
CA GLU A 220 -19.16 18.20 9.80
C GLU A 220 -19.27 18.41 8.29
N THR A 221 -18.80 17.44 7.48
CA THR A 221 -19.04 17.43 6.03
C THR A 221 -20.53 17.45 5.70
N LEU A 222 -21.34 16.64 6.38
CA LEU A 222 -22.80 16.63 6.21
C LEU A 222 -23.43 17.98 6.57
N ARG A 223 -23.01 18.58 7.69
CA ARG A 223 -23.51 19.89 8.14
C ARG A 223 -23.16 21.00 7.14
N VAL A 224 -21.89 21.09 6.73
CA VAL A 224 -21.46 22.12 5.77
C VAL A 224 -22.09 21.90 4.40
N MET A 225 -22.33 20.66 3.99
CA MET A 225 -23.11 20.35 2.79
C MET A 225 -24.51 20.94 2.83
N GLU A 226 -25.24 20.77 3.95
CA GLU A 226 -26.58 21.35 4.11
C GLU A 226 -26.53 22.89 4.12
N GLU A 227 -25.55 23.47 4.85
CA GLU A 227 -25.35 24.93 4.89
C GLU A 227 -25.09 25.54 3.51
N GLU A 228 -24.35 24.84 2.65
CA GLU A 228 -23.98 25.31 1.32
C GLU A 228 -24.93 24.81 0.22
N GLY A 229 -25.88 23.93 0.52
CA GLY A 229 -26.84 23.39 -0.44
C GLY A 229 -26.21 22.52 -1.54
N LEU A 230 -25.12 21.78 -1.23
CA LEU A 230 -24.39 20.94 -2.16
C LEU A 230 -25.04 19.56 -2.33
N THR A 231 -24.76 18.90 -3.45
CA THR A 231 -25.18 17.53 -3.74
C THR A 231 -24.14 16.51 -3.23
N VAL A 232 -24.54 15.22 -3.16
CA VAL A 232 -23.65 14.11 -2.80
C VAL A 232 -22.41 14.06 -3.68
N GLU A 233 -22.57 14.22 -5.00
CA GLU A 233 -21.46 14.16 -5.95
C GLU A 233 -20.51 15.37 -5.83
N GLU A 234 -21.06 16.55 -5.58
CA GLU A 234 -20.25 17.75 -5.37
C GLU A 234 -19.38 17.60 -4.13
N VAL A 235 -19.95 17.13 -3.03
CA VAL A 235 -19.21 16.88 -1.79
C VAL A 235 -18.15 15.81 -1.98
N ASP A 236 -18.44 14.68 -2.65
CA ASP A 236 -17.42 13.65 -2.94
C ASP A 236 -16.27 14.20 -3.79
N ALA A 237 -16.58 15.08 -4.75
CA ALA A 237 -15.55 15.74 -5.54
C ALA A 237 -14.70 16.72 -4.71
N LEU A 238 -15.31 17.45 -3.76
CA LEU A 238 -14.65 18.39 -2.87
C LEU A 238 -13.83 17.71 -1.76
N THR A 239 -14.30 16.58 -1.24
CA THR A 239 -13.64 15.83 -0.14
C THR A 239 -12.73 14.69 -0.63
N GLY A 240 -12.31 14.74 -1.89
CA GLY A 240 -11.41 13.77 -2.50
C GLY A 240 -9.99 14.28 -2.67
N THR A 241 -9.39 13.94 -3.81
CA THR A 241 -7.99 14.26 -4.12
C THR A 241 -7.68 15.75 -4.17
N ALA A 242 -8.69 16.61 -4.31
CA ALA A 242 -8.51 18.06 -4.31
C ALA A 242 -7.85 18.58 -3.03
N ILE A 243 -8.21 18.03 -1.89
CA ILE A 243 -7.67 18.37 -0.58
C ILE A 243 -6.78 17.26 0.02
N GLY A 244 -6.28 16.34 -0.83
CA GLY A 244 -5.36 15.28 -0.39
C GLY A 244 -6.02 14.10 0.33
N LEU A 245 -7.32 13.90 0.16
CA LEU A 245 -8.05 12.76 0.68
C LEU A 245 -8.21 11.66 -0.41
N PRO A 246 -8.63 10.44 -0.04
CA PRO A 246 -8.87 9.36 -1.00
C PRO A 246 -9.86 9.74 -2.10
N ARG A 247 -9.64 9.19 -3.28
CA ARG A 247 -10.47 9.45 -4.48
C ARG A 247 -11.95 9.09 -4.31
N THR A 248 -12.29 8.31 -3.32
CA THR A 248 -13.66 7.93 -3.01
C THR A 248 -14.53 9.12 -2.62
N GLY A 249 -13.96 10.14 -1.97
CA GLY A 249 -14.74 11.18 -1.29
C GLY A 249 -15.44 10.63 -0.02
N THR A 250 -16.32 11.41 0.57
CA THR A 250 -16.97 11.10 1.86
C THR A 250 -18.11 10.11 1.75
N PHE A 251 -19.03 10.32 0.81
CA PHE A 251 -20.25 9.49 0.70
C PHE A 251 -19.96 8.13 0.09
N ARG A 252 -19.09 8.06 -0.90
CA ARG A 252 -18.67 6.78 -1.46
C ARG A 252 -17.89 5.95 -0.43
N LEU A 253 -17.08 6.61 0.41
CA LEU A 253 -16.40 5.94 1.52
C LEU A 253 -17.43 5.41 2.54
N ALA A 254 -18.43 6.20 2.88
CA ALA A 254 -19.52 5.79 3.78
C ALA A 254 -20.26 4.54 3.27
N ASP A 255 -20.55 4.46 1.96
CA ASP A 255 -21.15 3.28 1.33
C ASP A 255 -20.26 2.04 1.39
N MET A 256 -18.94 2.21 1.27
CA MET A 256 -17.98 1.11 1.37
C MET A 256 -17.82 0.58 2.80
N VAL A 257 -17.84 1.47 3.79
CA VAL A 257 -17.76 1.12 5.23
C VAL A 257 -19.06 0.50 5.73
N GLY A 258 -20.17 1.03 5.26
CA GLY A 258 -21.52 0.68 5.69
C GLY A 258 -22.11 1.71 6.65
N LEU A 259 -23.31 2.19 6.32
CA LEU A 259 -23.98 3.26 7.06
C LEU A 259 -24.39 2.88 8.48
N ASP A 260 -24.63 1.60 8.74
CA ASP A 260 -24.87 1.09 10.09
C ASP A 260 -23.63 1.21 10.99
N ILE A 261 -22.44 0.92 10.45
CA ILE A 261 -21.17 1.07 11.18
C ILE A 261 -20.91 2.56 11.43
N LEU A 262 -21.05 3.40 10.42
CA LEU A 262 -20.90 4.84 10.54
C LEU A 262 -21.86 5.41 11.58
N SER A 263 -23.13 5.00 11.55
CA SER A 263 -24.15 5.46 12.49
C SER A 263 -23.90 5.01 13.92
N HIS A 264 -23.39 3.79 14.10
CA HIS A 264 -22.99 3.29 15.41
C HIS A 264 -21.86 4.13 16.02
N VAL A 265 -20.80 4.38 15.24
CA VAL A 265 -19.66 5.21 15.67
C VAL A 265 -20.12 6.65 15.94
N ALA A 266 -20.98 7.21 15.09
CA ALA A 266 -21.54 8.54 15.27
C ALA A 266 -22.42 8.66 16.53
N ARG A 267 -23.24 7.64 16.84
CA ARG A 267 -24.04 7.61 18.08
C ARG A 267 -23.18 7.49 19.34
N ASN A 268 -22.11 6.70 19.29
CA ASN A 268 -21.13 6.61 20.38
C ASN A 268 -20.42 7.95 20.58
N PHE A 269 -20.05 8.61 19.50
CA PHE A 269 -19.49 9.95 19.50
C PHE A 269 -20.46 10.99 20.10
N ALA A 270 -21.74 10.90 19.74
CA ALA A 270 -22.79 11.78 20.25
C ALA A 270 -22.99 11.62 21.75
N LYS A 271 -23.00 10.39 22.27
CA LYS A 271 -23.08 10.12 23.71
C LYS A 271 -21.91 10.74 24.47
N ALA A 272 -20.68 10.50 23.98
CA ALA A 272 -19.47 11.07 24.57
C ALA A 272 -19.48 12.61 24.58
N LYS A 273 -20.13 13.25 23.59
CA LYS A 273 -20.26 14.70 23.49
C LYS A 273 -21.44 15.27 24.30
N GLN A 274 -22.53 14.53 24.47
CA GLN A 274 -23.65 14.92 25.34
C GLN A 274 -23.20 15.02 26.77
N ASP A 275 -22.34 14.12 27.22
CA ASP A 275 -21.71 14.20 28.55
C ASP A 275 -20.81 15.45 28.69
N ALA A 276 -20.40 16.07 27.56
CA ALA A 276 -19.66 17.32 27.47
C ALA A 276 -20.48 18.52 26.98
N GLY A 277 -21.82 18.43 26.93
CA GLY A 277 -22.73 19.53 26.60
C GLY A 277 -22.91 19.82 25.10
N GLY A 278 -22.54 18.90 24.18
CA GLY A 278 -22.64 19.06 22.73
C GLY A 278 -23.79 18.31 22.06
N GLN A 279 -24.50 18.94 21.11
CA GLN A 279 -25.51 18.27 20.27
C GLN A 279 -24.85 17.59 19.08
N ALA A 280 -24.96 16.26 18.98
CA ALA A 280 -24.56 15.48 17.81
C ALA A 280 -25.69 14.51 17.43
N ALA A 281 -26.76 15.04 16.81
CA ALA A 281 -27.81 14.24 16.20
C ALA A 281 -27.39 13.81 14.79
N LEU A 282 -27.75 12.59 14.40
CA LEU A 282 -27.63 12.15 13.01
C LEU A 282 -28.62 12.95 12.14
N PRO A 283 -28.27 13.31 10.90
CA PRO A 283 -29.21 13.92 9.99
C PRO A 283 -30.43 13.03 9.76
N PRO A 284 -31.67 13.58 9.66
CA PRO A 284 -32.91 12.78 9.52
C PRO A 284 -32.87 11.85 8.28
N PHE A 285 -32.27 12.27 7.17
CA PHE A 285 -32.16 11.44 5.99
C PHE A 285 -31.35 10.14 6.24
N LEU A 286 -30.33 10.22 7.09
CA LEU A 286 -29.50 9.06 7.41
C LEU A 286 -30.28 8.03 8.25
N GLU A 287 -31.12 8.48 9.17
CA GLU A 287 -32.00 7.59 9.92
C GLU A 287 -33.01 6.90 9.00
N THR A 288 -33.61 7.65 8.07
CA THR A 288 -34.48 7.07 7.04
C THR A 288 -33.76 6.04 6.17
N MET A 289 -32.50 6.28 5.79
CA MET A 289 -31.72 5.30 5.02
C MET A 289 -31.47 4.01 5.81
N LEU A 290 -31.17 4.13 7.11
CA LEU A 290 -31.04 2.97 8.00
C LEU A 290 -32.31 2.15 8.12
N GLU A 291 -33.46 2.81 8.31
CA GLU A 291 -34.80 2.17 8.36
C GLU A 291 -35.12 1.44 7.04
N ARG A 292 -34.77 2.04 5.90
CA ARG A 292 -34.92 1.43 4.56
C ARG A 292 -33.88 0.37 4.25
N LYS A 293 -32.93 0.10 5.15
CA LYS A 293 -31.80 -0.82 4.95
C LYS A 293 -30.92 -0.48 3.75
N TRP A 294 -30.81 0.79 3.45
CA TRP A 294 -29.85 1.31 2.46
C TRP A 294 -28.50 1.50 3.13
N LEU A 295 -27.77 0.39 3.30
CA LEU A 295 -26.57 0.38 4.13
C LEU A 295 -25.26 0.49 3.32
N GLY A 296 -25.35 0.84 2.05
CA GLY A 296 -24.21 0.95 1.15
C GLY A 296 -23.99 -0.32 0.31
N ASP A 297 -22.73 -0.57 -0.07
CA ASP A 297 -22.34 -1.66 -0.99
C ASP A 297 -22.85 -3.04 -0.55
N LYS A 298 -22.86 -3.32 0.74
CA LYS A 298 -23.30 -4.61 1.29
C LYS A 298 -24.78 -4.93 1.08
N THR A 299 -25.60 -3.91 0.84
CA THR A 299 -27.04 -4.06 0.56
C THR A 299 -27.39 -3.67 -0.88
N GLY A 300 -26.36 -3.32 -1.69
CA GLY A 300 -26.54 -2.92 -3.10
C GLY A 300 -27.07 -1.50 -3.29
N GLY A 301 -27.24 -0.71 -2.24
CA GLY A 301 -27.66 0.68 -2.28
C GLY A 301 -27.35 1.43 -1.00
N GLY A 302 -26.98 2.69 -1.13
CA GLY A 302 -26.67 3.65 -0.07
C GLY A 302 -26.81 5.06 -0.63
N PHE A 303 -25.78 5.90 -0.53
CA PHE A 303 -25.74 7.17 -1.25
C PHE A 303 -25.62 6.96 -2.77
N TYR A 304 -25.01 5.86 -3.17
CA TYR A 304 -24.94 5.41 -4.54
C TYR A 304 -25.57 4.03 -4.73
N LYS A 305 -26.11 3.81 -5.91
CA LYS A 305 -26.67 2.53 -6.35
C LYS A 305 -26.22 2.22 -7.76
N LYS A 306 -25.94 0.95 -8.07
CA LYS A 306 -25.73 0.49 -9.44
C LYS A 306 -27.04 -0.15 -9.92
N GLU A 307 -27.47 0.23 -11.10
CA GLU A 307 -28.62 -0.36 -11.76
C GLU A 307 -28.23 -0.76 -13.19
N ARG A 308 -28.67 -1.92 -13.59
CA ARG A 308 -28.39 -2.41 -14.94
C ARG A 308 -29.37 -1.74 -15.92
N GLY A 309 -28.84 -0.89 -16.78
CA GLY A 309 -29.66 -0.21 -17.81
C GLY A 309 -30.25 -1.17 -18.85
N ALA A 310 -31.24 -0.71 -19.57
CA ALA A 310 -31.88 -1.47 -20.63
C ALA A 310 -30.90 -1.85 -21.79
N ASP A 311 -29.81 -1.12 -21.92
CA ASP A 311 -28.69 -1.35 -22.85
C ASP A 311 -27.68 -2.40 -22.35
N GLY A 312 -27.92 -3.01 -21.17
CA GLY A 312 -27.05 -4.00 -20.53
C GLY A 312 -25.83 -3.42 -19.84
N LYS A 313 -25.64 -2.08 -19.82
CA LYS A 313 -24.57 -1.40 -19.11
C LYS A 313 -25.02 -1.01 -17.70
N ASP A 314 -24.07 -1.03 -16.76
CA ASP A 314 -24.33 -0.56 -15.39
C ASP A 314 -24.41 0.97 -15.37
N ALA A 315 -25.58 1.51 -15.04
CA ALA A 315 -25.78 2.92 -14.72
C ALA A 315 -25.51 3.16 -13.22
N ARG A 316 -24.80 4.23 -12.90
CA ARG A 316 -24.60 4.67 -11.52
C ARG A 316 -25.65 5.72 -11.18
N LEU A 317 -26.41 5.44 -10.15
CA LEU A 317 -27.41 6.36 -9.59
C LEU A 317 -26.87 6.97 -8.28
N VAL A 318 -27.31 8.17 -7.96
CA VAL A 318 -27.01 8.89 -6.72
C VAL A 318 -28.30 9.28 -6.02
N LEU A 319 -28.29 9.24 -4.70
CA LEU A 319 -29.42 9.61 -3.87
C LEU A 319 -29.54 11.14 -3.74
N ASP A 320 -30.67 11.70 -4.12
CA ASP A 320 -31.04 13.07 -3.75
C ASP A 320 -31.51 13.07 -2.28
N LEU A 321 -30.81 13.78 -1.41
CA LEU A 321 -31.04 13.76 0.03
C LEU A 321 -32.31 14.54 0.45
N LYS A 322 -32.87 15.37 -0.44
CA LYS A 322 -34.12 16.12 -0.17
C LYS A 322 -35.35 15.27 -0.47
N THR A 323 -35.32 14.57 -1.61
CA THR A 323 -36.46 13.74 -2.07
C THR A 323 -36.34 12.28 -1.65
N LEU A 324 -35.16 11.83 -1.30
CA LEU A 324 -34.80 10.42 -1.04
C LEU A 324 -35.15 9.51 -2.24
N GLU A 325 -34.93 10.03 -3.44
CA GLU A 325 -35.07 9.32 -4.72
C GLU A 325 -33.71 9.20 -5.42
N TYR A 326 -33.51 8.08 -6.11
CA TYR A 326 -32.28 7.88 -6.90
C TYR A 326 -32.41 8.52 -8.29
N GLN A 327 -31.38 9.27 -8.68
CA GLN A 327 -31.28 9.93 -9.98
C GLN A 327 -29.96 9.58 -10.68
N PRO A 328 -29.83 9.74 -12.01
CA PRO A 328 -28.60 9.49 -12.72
C PRO A 328 -27.45 10.35 -12.19
N SER A 329 -26.32 9.71 -11.89
CA SER A 329 -25.13 10.41 -11.40
C SER A 329 -24.52 11.31 -12.48
N SER A 330 -24.17 12.52 -12.11
CA SER A 330 -23.52 13.52 -12.96
C SER A 330 -22.09 13.84 -12.49
N LYS A 331 -21.28 14.42 -13.37
CA LYS A 331 -19.97 14.94 -12.95
C LYS A 331 -20.12 16.39 -12.54
N PRO A 332 -19.77 16.76 -11.29
CA PRO A 332 -19.83 18.13 -10.85
C PRO A 332 -18.88 19.04 -11.66
N LYS A 333 -19.34 20.22 -11.98
CA LYS A 333 -18.52 21.27 -12.63
C LYS A 333 -18.33 22.42 -11.65
N LEU A 334 -17.28 22.32 -10.86
CA LEU A 334 -16.89 23.32 -9.86
C LEU A 334 -15.60 24.00 -10.33
N PRO A 335 -15.60 25.31 -10.64
CA PRO A 335 -14.44 26.02 -11.20
C PRO A 335 -13.18 25.87 -10.36
N ALA A 336 -13.28 25.98 -9.03
CA ALA A 336 -12.14 25.80 -8.13
C ALA A 336 -11.51 24.38 -8.23
N LEU A 337 -12.31 23.34 -8.46
CA LEU A 337 -11.78 21.97 -8.65
C LEU A 337 -11.05 21.83 -9.98
N GLU A 338 -11.52 22.47 -11.04
CA GLU A 338 -10.82 22.44 -12.33
C GLU A 338 -9.47 23.16 -12.24
N MET A 339 -9.40 24.29 -11.54
CA MET A 339 -8.14 24.98 -11.26
C MET A 339 -7.22 24.13 -10.38
N ALA A 340 -7.75 23.43 -9.36
CA ALA A 340 -7.00 22.57 -8.46
C ALA A 340 -6.28 21.42 -9.17
N LYS A 341 -6.83 20.91 -10.27
CA LYS A 341 -6.21 19.83 -11.08
C LYS A 341 -4.89 20.24 -11.74
N SER A 342 -4.66 21.52 -11.95
CA SER A 342 -3.41 22.02 -12.54
C SER A 342 -2.25 22.14 -11.53
N VAL A 343 -2.52 22.00 -10.23
CA VAL A 343 -1.54 22.12 -9.15
C VAL A 343 -1.27 20.75 -8.53
N ASP A 344 -0.17 20.13 -8.88
CA ASP A 344 0.19 18.80 -8.40
C ASP A 344 0.61 18.82 -6.90
N PHE A 345 1.28 19.88 -6.44
CA PHE A 345 1.77 20.01 -5.07
C PHE A 345 0.65 20.36 -4.09
N LEU A 346 0.29 19.42 -3.21
CA LEU A 346 -0.87 19.56 -2.31
C LEU A 346 -0.86 20.81 -1.42
N PRO A 347 0.25 21.20 -0.76
CA PRO A 347 0.27 22.43 0.06
C PRO A 347 -0.10 23.69 -0.72
N GLU A 348 0.37 23.82 -1.94
CA GLU A 348 0.05 24.96 -2.82
C GLU A 348 -1.41 24.92 -3.27
N ARG A 349 -1.91 23.74 -3.62
CA ARG A 349 -3.31 23.51 -3.98
C ARG A 349 -4.25 23.84 -2.83
N LEU A 350 -3.94 23.47 -1.59
CA LEU A 350 -4.73 23.83 -0.40
C LEU A 350 -4.78 25.35 -0.21
N ARG A 351 -3.63 26.04 -0.30
CA ARG A 351 -3.59 27.51 -0.23
C ARG A 351 -4.48 28.15 -1.29
N MET A 352 -4.38 27.69 -2.54
CA MET A 352 -5.19 28.21 -3.64
C MET A 352 -6.69 28.03 -3.37
N LEU A 353 -7.13 26.84 -2.96
CA LEU A 353 -8.55 26.56 -2.67
C LEU A 353 -9.09 27.44 -1.52
N LEU A 354 -8.29 27.67 -0.48
CA LEU A 354 -8.73 28.42 0.70
C LEU A 354 -8.59 29.94 0.57
N THR A 355 -7.77 30.44 -0.36
CA THR A 355 -7.63 31.87 -0.65
C THR A 355 -8.58 32.37 -1.74
N ALA A 356 -9.28 31.47 -2.42
CA ALA A 356 -10.27 31.84 -3.42
C ALA A 356 -11.41 32.72 -2.82
N ASP A 357 -12.04 33.54 -3.66
CA ASP A 357 -13.09 34.45 -3.23
C ASP A 357 -14.36 33.70 -2.79
N GLN A 358 -14.52 33.55 -1.49
CA GLN A 358 -15.65 32.83 -0.89
C GLN A 358 -17.03 33.49 -1.21
N LYS A 359 -17.09 34.76 -1.55
CA LYS A 359 -18.36 35.40 -1.93
C LYS A 359 -18.88 34.88 -3.26
N LYS A 360 -17.97 34.44 -4.14
CA LYS A 360 -18.28 34.00 -5.48
C LYS A 360 -18.16 32.50 -5.68
N ASP A 361 -17.34 31.78 -4.86
CA ASP A 361 -17.02 30.38 -5.03
C ASP A 361 -17.56 29.55 -3.86
N GLN A 362 -18.55 28.73 -4.15
CA GLN A 362 -19.19 27.81 -3.20
C GLN A 362 -18.23 26.72 -2.70
N ALA A 363 -17.35 26.23 -3.56
CA ALA A 363 -16.33 25.25 -3.18
C ALA A 363 -15.32 25.84 -2.19
N ALA A 364 -14.92 27.10 -2.39
CA ALA A 364 -14.06 27.80 -1.45
C ALA A 364 -14.72 28.01 -0.07
N ARG A 365 -16.02 28.36 -0.05
CA ARG A 365 -16.77 28.42 1.23
C ARG A 365 -16.86 27.09 1.93
N PHE A 366 -17.18 26.02 1.18
CA PHE A 366 -17.25 24.67 1.71
C PHE A 366 -15.91 24.25 2.34
N HIS A 367 -14.81 24.36 1.61
CA HIS A 367 -13.49 23.98 2.12
C HIS A 367 -13.07 24.84 3.33
N TRP A 368 -13.32 26.15 3.31
CA TRP A 368 -13.02 27.01 4.44
C TRP A 368 -13.74 26.55 5.70
N LYS A 369 -15.07 26.43 5.65
CA LYS A 369 -15.87 26.02 6.80
C LYS A 369 -15.46 24.64 7.31
N LEU A 370 -15.32 23.65 6.40
CA LEU A 370 -15.01 22.29 6.78
C LEU A 370 -13.63 22.18 7.43
N LEU A 371 -12.60 22.75 6.78
CA LEU A 371 -11.23 22.58 7.25
C LEU A 371 -10.95 23.43 8.50
N THR A 372 -11.44 24.66 8.61
CA THR A 372 -11.24 25.46 9.83
C THR A 372 -11.91 24.82 11.03
N ARG A 373 -13.11 24.24 10.88
CA ARG A 373 -13.80 23.52 11.96
C ARG A 373 -13.08 22.23 12.32
N LEU A 374 -12.59 21.45 11.34
CA LEU A 374 -11.77 20.27 11.56
C LEU A 374 -10.49 20.60 12.33
N TRP A 375 -9.76 21.63 11.93
CA TRP A 375 -8.50 22.03 12.56
C TRP A 375 -8.69 22.45 14.00
N ASN A 376 -9.69 23.31 14.27
CA ASN A 376 -10.03 23.71 15.64
C ASN A 376 -10.43 22.52 16.52
N TYR A 377 -11.25 21.62 15.98
CA TYR A 377 -11.65 20.42 16.71
C TYR A 377 -10.46 19.50 17.02
N SER A 378 -9.56 19.32 16.04
CA SER A 378 -8.35 18.52 16.25
C SER A 378 -7.44 19.11 17.32
N ALA A 379 -7.31 20.45 17.35
CA ALA A 379 -6.55 21.16 18.37
C ALA A 379 -7.19 21.04 19.77
N ASP A 380 -8.52 21.16 19.86
CA ASP A 380 -9.24 20.99 21.13
C ASP A 380 -9.11 19.57 21.69
N CYS A 381 -9.10 18.57 20.80
CA CYS A 381 -8.99 17.16 21.19
C CYS A 381 -7.55 16.75 21.58
N LEU A 382 -6.53 17.46 21.07
CA LEU A 382 -5.13 17.03 21.21
C LEU A 382 -4.74 16.69 22.65
N PRO A 383 -5.06 17.50 23.69
CA PRO A 383 -4.68 17.15 25.07
C PRO A 383 -5.43 15.94 25.64
N GLU A 384 -6.57 15.57 25.05
CA GLU A 384 -7.44 14.49 25.54
C GLU A 384 -7.10 13.13 24.90
N ILE A 385 -6.87 13.08 23.57
CA ILE A 385 -6.85 11.82 22.81
C ILE A 385 -5.45 11.34 22.43
N ALA A 386 -4.47 12.26 22.37
CA ALA A 386 -3.12 11.98 21.89
C ALA A 386 -2.05 12.70 22.72
N ASP A 387 -0.81 12.28 22.53
CA ASP A 387 0.35 12.89 23.19
C ASP A 387 0.97 14.03 22.34
N SER A 388 0.71 14.06 21.03
CA SER A 388 1.25 15.09 20.12
C SER A 388 0.38 15.30 18.89
N ALA A 389 0.52 16.45 18.23
CA ALA A 389 -0.08 16.73 16.92
C ALA A 389 0.35 15.69 15.88
N ALA A 390 1.60 15.24 15.93
CA ALA A 390 2.14 14.21 15.05
C ALA A 390 1.42 12.87 15.17
N SER A 391 0.95 12.50 16.37
CA SER A 391 0.15 11.27 16.57
C SER A 391 -1.20 11.34 15.87
N ILE A 392 -1.88 12.51 15.94
CA ILE A 392 -3.17 12.71 15.27
C ILE A 392 -2.97 12.67 13.74
N ASP A 393 -1.96 13.37 13.23
CA ASP A 393 -1.67 13.39 11.80
C ASP A 393 -1.29 11.99 11.28
N ALA A 394 -0.46 11.25 12.00
CA ALA A 394 -0.10 9.88 11.68
C ALA A 394 -1.34 8.95 11.65
N ALA A 395 -2.23 9.08 12.64
CA ALA A 395 -3.46 8.30 12.70
C ALA A 395 -4.38 8.57 11.49
N MET A 396 -4.50 9.83 11.07
CA MET A 396 -5.33 10.17 9.91
C MET A 396 -4.70 9.73 8.59
N ARG A 397 -3.37 9.87 8.44
CA ARG A 397 -2.67 9.37 7.25
C ARG A 397 -2.74 7.85 7.13
N ALA A 398 -2.51 7.13 8.21
CA ALA A 398 -2.45 5.66 8.18
C ALA A 398 -3.82 4.98 8.28
N GLY A 399 -4.81 5.61 8.93
CA GLY A 399 -6.14 5.06 9.17
C GLY A 399 -7.20 5.50 8.16
N TYR A 400 -7.05 6.67 7.56
CA TYR A 400 -7.98 7.22 6.56
C TYR A 400 -7.32 7.47 5.19
N ASN A 401 -6.05 7.10 5.02
CA ASN A 401 -5.26 7.32 3.79
C ASN A 401 -5.24 8.79 3.34
N TRP A 402 -5.23 9.74 4.28
CA TRP A 402 -5.02 11.15 3.96
C TRP A 402 -3.56 11.38 3.58
N GLN A 403 -3.30 12.30 2.65
CA GLN A 403 -1.92 12.66 2.27
C GLN A 403 -1.24 13.50 3.36
N LEU A 404 -2.01 14.39 4.00
CA LEU A 404 -1.60 15.20 5.14
C LEU A 404 -2.62 15.03 6.25
N GLY A 405 -2.16 15.01 7.51
CA GLY A 405 -3.06 15.09 8.65
C GLY A 405 -3.56 16.52 8.91
N PRO A 406 -4.50 16.71 9.87
CA PRO A 406 -5.12 18.01 10.10
C PRO A 406 -4.12 19.13 10.39
N PHE A 407 -3.12 18.88 11.21
CA PHE A 407 -2.12 19.89 11.59
C PHE A 407 -1.12 20.15 10.47
N GLU A 408 -0.70 19.14 9.73
CA GLU A 408 0.10 19.28 8.52
C GLU A 408 -0.63 20.11 7.45
N MET A 409 -1.96 19.90 7.28
CA MET A 409 -2.78 20.71 6.37
C MET A 409 -2.84 22.17 6.83
N TRP A 410 -3.00 22.38 8.14
CA TRP A 410 -3.07 23.74 8.69
C TRP A 410 -1.75 24.51 8.51
N ASP A 411 -0.63 23.86 8.80
CA ASP A 411 0.70 24.43 8.56
C ASP A 411 0.94 24.71 7.07
N ALA A 412 0.48 23.83 6.18
CA ALA A 412 0.59 24.00 4.74
C ALA A 412 -0.11 25.28 4.24
N VAL A 413 -1.21 25.67 4.89
CA VAL A 413 -1.96 26.91 4.57
C VAL A 413 -1.41 28.11 5.33
N GLY A 414 -0.92 27.90 6.54
CA GLY A 414 -0.41 28.91 7.45
C GLY A 414 -1.36 29.20 8.61
N VAL A 415 -0.97 28.76 9.82
CA VAL A 415 -1.82 28.86 11.02
C VAL A 415 -2.15 30.30 11.38
N ALA A 416 -1.14 31.16 11.52
CA ALA A 416 -1.34 32.56 11.93
C ALA A 416 -2.25 33.35 10.96
N ALA A 417 -2.03 33.20 9.65
CA ALA A 417 -2.84 33.87 8.62
C ALA A 417 -4.30 33.36 8.65
N THR A 418 -4.50 32.08 8.84
CA THR A 418 -5.81 31.46 8.95
C THR A 418 -6.56 31.97 10.18
N VAL A 419 -5.90 31.98 11.35
CA VAL A 419 -6.48 32.47 12.62
C VAL A 419 -6.87 33.95 12.52
N THR A 420 -5.99 34.81 11.96
CA THR A 420 -6.31 36.21 11.74
C THR A 420 -7.58 36.36 10.91
N ARG A 421 -7.74 35.56 9.86
CA ARG A 421 -8.94 35.61 9.01
C ARG A 421 -10.19 35.08 9.73
N MET A 422 -10.07 34.05 10.54
CA MET A 422 -11.17 33.51 11.35
C MET A 422 -11.65 34.53 12.36
N GLN A 423 -10.73 35.18 13.08
CA GLN A 423 -11.04 36.24 14.04
C GLN A 423 -11.71 37.45 13.38
N ALA A 424 -11.25 37.87 12.20
CA ALA A 424 -11.87 38.93 11.42
C ALA A 424 -13.30 38.59 10.94
N ALA A 425 -13.60 37.29 10.75
CA ALA A 425 -14.93 36.79 10.41
C ALA A 425 -15.81 36.48 11.64
N GLY A 426 -15.31 36.66 12.85
CA GLY A 426 -16.01 36.32 14.08
C GLY A 426 -16.14 34.79 14.30
N GLU A 427 -15.33 34.00 13.64
CA GLU A 427 -15.32 32.55 13.77
C GLU A 427 -14.54 32.12 15.04
N ARG A 428 -14.92 30.99 15.61
CA ARG A 428 -14.26 30.43 16.78
C ARG A 428 -12.82 30.00 16.46
N VAL A 429 -11.88 30.31 17.34
CA VAL A 429 -10.52 29.78 17.36
C VAL A 429 -10.34 28.91 18.62
N SER A 430 -9.62 27.81 18.49
CA SER A 430 -9.28 26.95 19.62
C SER A 430 -8.36 27.66 20.61
N PRO A 431 -8.65 27.60 21.94
CA PRO A 431 -7.77 28.18 22.95
C PRO A 431 -6.34 27.60 22.93
N VAL A 432 -6.18 26.35 22.49
CA VAL A 432 -4.86 25.72 22.29
C VAL A 432 -4.05 26.46 21.22
N VAL A 433 -4.71 26.84 20.13
CA VAL A 433 -4.08 27.58 19.02
C VAL A 433 -3.77 29.02 19.43
N GLU A 434 -4.68 29.68 20.16
CA GLU A 434 -4.42 31.02 20.69
C GLU A 434 -3.21 31.02 21.62
N THR A 435 -3.11 30.01 22.49
CA THR A 435 -1.95 29.80 23.39
C THR A 435 -0.67 29.57 22.59
N MET A 436 -0.73 28.74 21.55
CA MET A 436 0.43 28.46 20.68
C MET A 436 0.95 29.75 20.02
N LEU A 437 0.08 30.51 19.39
CA LEU A 437 0.46 31.78 18.73
C LEU A 437 0.94 32.81 19.77
N GLY A 438 0.32 32.87 20.94
CA GLY A 438 0.72 33.74 22.06
C GLY A 438 2.11 33.40 22.63
N SER A 439 2.54 32.15 22.53
CA SER A 439 3.90 31.71 22.91
C SER A 439 4.97 32.04 21.85
N GLY A 440 4.57 32.59 20.71
CA GLY A 440 5.45 32.90 19.58
C GLY A 440 5.65 31.74 18.58
N ALA A 441 5.00 30.61 18.77
CA ALA A 441 5.01 29.49 17.82
C ALA A 441 4.00 29.75 16.71
N ALA A 442 4.46 29.80 15.44
CA ALA A 442 3.65 30.16 14.27
C ALA A 442 3.09 28.94 13.52
N SER A 443 3.53 27.73 13.86
CA SER A 443 3.20 26.48 13.17
C SER A 443 3.16 25.30 14.17
N TRP A 444 2.51 24.22 13.79
CA TRP A 444 2.47 22.96 14.56
C TRP A 444 3.78 22.20 14.50
N TYR A 445 4.51 22.32 13.37
CA TYR A 445 5.78 21.64 13.15
C TYR A 445 6.93 22.64 13.00
N GLY A 446 8.06 22.30 13.62
CA GLY A 446 9.34 22.96 13.47
C GLY A 446 10.37 22.06 12.80
N ASP A 447 11.53 22.63 12.47
CA ASP A 447 12.69 21.91 11.95
C ASP A 447 12.36 20.97 10.77
N ASN A 448 11.58 21.47 9.81
CA ASN A 448 11.12 20.68 8.65
C ASN A 448 10.39 19.38 9.05
N GLY A 449 9.58 19.44 10.12
CA GLY A 449 8.80 18.30 10.61
C GLY A 449 9.57 17.36 11.56
N ALA A 450 10.75 17.75 12.02
CA ALA A 450 11.50 17.00 13.00
C ALA A 450 11.03 17.25 14.45
N SER A 451 10.33 18.36 14.68
CA SER A 451 9.73 18.70 15.98
C SER A 451 8.27 19.07 15.82
N SER A 452 7.45 18.89 16.85
CA SER A 452 6.05 19.34 16.90
C SER A 452 5.80 20.15 18.16
N TYR A 453 4.91 21.15 18.08
CA TYR A 453 4.49 21.95 19.21
C TYR A 453 3.73 21.10 20.22
N ASP A 454 4.16 21.16 21.48
CA ASP A 454 3.49 20.53 22.61
C ASP A 454 2.73 21.59 23.42
N PRO A 455 1.39 21.55 23.45
CA PRO A 455 0.57 22.53 24.18
C PRO A 455 0.84 22.51 25.70
N ALA A 456 1.23 21.37 26.27
CA ALA A 456 1.45 21.23 27.72
C ALA A 456 2.71 21.97 28.18
N THR A 457 3.78 21.88 27.38
CA THR A 457 5.06 22.54 27.66
C THR A 457 5.21 23.89 26.96
N GLN A 458 4.33 24.21 26.01
CA GLN A 458 4.38 25.38 25.15
C GLN A 458 5.71 25.52 24.38
N ARG A 459 6.28 24.39 23.96
CA ARG A 459 7.55 24.31 23.26
C ARG A 459 7.51 23.24 22.18
N TYR A 460 8.39 23.35 21.19
CA TYR A 460 8.63 22.28 20.24
C TYR A 460 9.35 21.12 20.91
N GLN A 461 8.82 19.92 20.70
CA GLN A 461 9.38 18.65 21.15
C GLN A 461 9.77 17.81 19.93
N PRO A 462 10.87 17.05 19.98
CA PRO A 462 11.23 16.14 18.90
C PRO A 462 10.10 15.16 18.58
N VAL A 463 9.78 15.00 17.29
CA VAL A 463 8.85 13.96 16.86
C VAL A 463 9.57 12.61 16.92
N ALA A 464 9.10 11.72 17.79
CA ALA A 464 9.63 10.37 17.88
C ALA A 464 9.41 9.62 16.57
N ARG A 465 10.49 9.18 15.94
CA ARG A 465 10.45 8.34 14.72
C ARG A 465 10.94 6.95 15.07
N PRO A 466 10.24 5.89 14.65
CA PRO A 466 10.75 4.54 14.85
C PRO A 466 12.13 4.35 14.20
N VAL A 467 13.01 3.64 14.89
CA VAL A 467 14.35 3.30 14.34
C VAL A 467 14.18 2.41 13.12
N GLY A 468 14.94 2.66 12.06
CA GLY A 468 14.89 1.87 10.82
C GLY A 468 13.92 2.42 9.77
N ILE A 469 13.40 3.64 9.96
CA ILE A 469 12.56 4.34 9.01
C ILE A 469 13.31 5.56 8.45
N ALA A 470 13.39 5.66 7.13
CA ALA A 470 13.92 6.82 6.44
C ALA A 470 13.33 6.97 5.03
N ARG A 471 13.26 8.21 4.55
CA ARG A 471 12.88 8.53 3.18
C ARG A 471 14.07 9.08 2.39
N ILE A 472 14.07 8.88 1.08
CA ILE A 472 15.11 9.40 0.19
C ILE A 472 15.18 10.93 0.30
N ALA A 473 14.04 11.60 0.46
CA ALA A 473 13.97 13.05 0.65
C ALA A 473 14.79 13.54 1.85
N SER A 474 14.86 12.76 2.94
CA SER A 474 15.67 13.12 4.12
C SER A 474 17.17 13.09 3.81
N PHE A 475 17.63 12.07 3.09
CA PHE A 475 19.02 11.98 2.64
C PHE A 475 19.36 13.07 1.61
N ARG A 476 18.44 13.37 0.70
CA ARG A 476 18.60 14.48 -0.25
C ARG A 476 18.77 15.82 0.46
N ALA A 477 18.00 16.07 1.52
CA ALA A 477 18.11 17.32 2.31
C ALA A 477 19.43 17.41 3.08
N SER A 478 19.96 16.28 3.59
CA SER A 478 21.18 16.24 4.39
C SER A 478 22.46 16.17 3.53
N ASN A 479 22.46 15.32 2.50
CA ASN A 479 23.68 14.96 1.75
C ASN A 479 23.71 15.58 0.35
N GLY A 480 22.59 16.19 -0.10
CA GLY A 480 22.44 16.76 -1.43
C GLY A 480 22.23 15.71 -2.53
N VAL A 481 22.29 16.16 -3.77
CA VAL A 481 22.19 15.33 -4.98
C VAL A 481 23.56 15.23 -5.59
N VAL A 482 24.09 14.01 -5.69
CA VAL A 482 25.41 13.75 -6.31
C VAL A 482 25.36 13.99 -7.82
N ARG A 483 24.29 13.52 -8.45
CA ARG A 483 24.01 13.68 -9.89
C ARG A 483 22.50 13.58 -10.11
N GLY A 484 21.96 14.35 -11.04
CA GLY A 484 20.51 14.28 -11.32
C GLY A 484 20.15 14.79 -12.70
N ASN A 485 18.94 14.46 -13.11
CA ASN A 485 18.23 14.97 -14.27
C ASN A 485 16.73 15.05 -13.97
N PRO A 486 15.85 15.48 -14.87
CA PRO A 486 14.41 15.59 -14.58
C PRO A 486 13.70 14.28 -14.20
N GLY A 487 14.24 13.12 -14.58
CA GLY A 487 13.59 11.81 -14.32
C GLY A 487 14.18 11.01 -13.16
N ALA A 488 15.45 11.26 -12.80
CA ALA A 488 16.13 10.49 -11.76
C ALA A 488 17.26 11.26 -11.09
N SER A 489 17.63 10.85 -9.86
CA SER A 489 18.73 11.43 -9.07
C SER A 489 19.56 10.34 -8.38
N LEU A 490 20.86 10.58 -8.28
CA LEU A 490 21.79 9.79 -7.47
C LEU A 490 22.00 10.51 -6.13
N ILE A 491 21.67 9.85 -5.03
CA ILE A 491 21.68 10.40 -3.68
C ILE A 491 22.54 9.52 -2.78
N ASP A 492 23.46 10.12 -2.05
CA ASP A 492 24.26 9.41 -1.06
C ASP A 492 23.40 9.04 0.17
N LEU A 493 23.31 7.73 0.45
CA LEU A 493 22.64 7.20 1.65
C LEU A 493 23.60 7.03 2.85
N GLY A 494 24.88 7.41 2.70
CA GLY A 494 25.92 7.18 3.68
C GLY A 494 26.49 5.74 3.66
N ASN A 495 27.60 5.55 4.35
CA ASN A 495 28.34 4.26 4.42
C ASN A 495 28.77 3.73 3.04
N GLY A 496 28.98 4.63 2.05
CA GLY A 496 29.37 4.25 0.69
C GLY A 496 28.26 3.60 -0.13
N VAL A 497 27.00 3.76 0.24
CA VAL A 497 25.84 3.30 -0.54
C VAL A 497 25.14 4.51 -1.15
N ALA A 498 24.86 4.45 -2.47
CA ALA A 498 24.08 5.48 -3.15
C ALA A 498 22.73 4.94 -3.63
N CYS A 499 21.71 5.80 -3.62
CA CYS A 499 20.38 5.51 -4.15
C CYS A 499 20.19 6.18 -5.52
N ILE A 500 19.84 5.41 -6.52
CA ILE A 500 19.26 5.91 -7.76
C ILE A 500 17.76 6.04 -7.54
N GLU A 501 17.30 7.26 -7.32
CA GLU A 501 15.90 7.58 -7.12
C GLU A 501 15.19 7.85 -8.45
N LEU A 502 14.07 7.17 -8.68
CA LEU A 502 13.20 7.41 -9.83
C LEU A 502 12.11 8.40 -9.43
N HIS A 503 12.02 9.57 -10.08
CA HIS A 503 11.06 10.62 -9.72
C HIS A 503 10.36 11.29 -10.91
N SER A 504 10.43 10.69 -12.11
CA SER A 504 9.57 11.08 -13.24
C SER A 504 8.09 10.90 -12.88
N LYS A 505 7.18 11.55 -13.61
CA LYS A 505 5.73 11.40 -13.37
C LYS A 505 5.31 9.94 -13.42
N LYS A 506 4.74 9.40 -12.32
CA LYS A 506 4.42 7.98 -12.10
C LYS A 506 5.63 7.04 -12.18
N SER A 507 6.84 7.55 -12.05
CA SER A 507 8.07 6.81 -12.26
C SER A 507 8.11 6.09 -13.61
N ALA A 508 7.54 6.70 -14.67
CA ALA A 508 7.58 6.17 -16.02
C ALA A 508 9.02 6.26 -16.56
N ILE A 509 9.50 5.18 -17.13
CA ILE A 509 10.90 5.05 -17.59
C ILE A 509 11.03 5.69 -18.97
N GLY A 510 11.71 6.81 -19.03
CA GLY A 510 12.09 7.54 -20.24
C GLY A 510 13.60 7.68 -20.35
N ASP A 511 14.06 8.40 -21.37
CA ASP A 511 15.47 8.61 -21.68
C ASP A 511 16.31 9.14 -20.51
N ASP A 512 15.71 9.98 -19.65
CA ASP A 512 16.39 10.55 -18.49
C ASP A 512 16.79 9.48 -17.48
N ILE A 513 15.86 8.57 -17.16
CA ILE A 513 16.13 7.44 -16.26
C ILE A 513 17.14 6.50 -16.90
N ILE A 514 16.94 6.13 -18.18
CA ILE A 514 17.83 5.24 -18.91
C ILE A 514 19.26 5.78 -18.91
N ARG A 515 19.44 7.05 -19.23
CA ARG A 515 20.76 7.69 -19.27
C ARG A 515 21.41 7.79 -17.90
N LEU A 516 20.64 8.14 -16.85
CA LEU A 516 21.20 8.29 -15.51
C LEU A 516 21.66 6.93 -14.97
N ILE A 517 20.84 5.88 -15.07
CA ILE A 517 21.19 4.53 -14.60
C ILE A 517 22.43 4.03 -15.36
N THR A 518 22.42 4.07 -16.70
CA THR A 518 23.53 3.59 -17.53
C THR A 518 24.82 4.30 -17.17
N LYS A 519 24.85 5.64 -17.17
CA LYS A 519 26.04 6.42 -16.83
C LYS A 519 26.53 6.23 -15.40
N THR A 520 25.62 5.94 -14.47
CA THR A 520 25.98 5.73 -13.06
C THR A 520 26.60 4.37 -12.83
N LEU A 521 26.11 3.34 -13.53
CA LEU A 521 26.51 1.94 -13.28
C LEU A 521 27.53 1.39 -14.28
N GLU A 522 27.97 2.18 -15.29
CA GLU A 522 29.08 1.80 -16.15
C GLU A 522 30.34 1.54 -15.32
N PRO A 523 31.16 0.49 -15.63
CA PRO A 523 32.35 0.12 -14.86
C PRO A 523 33.39 1.24 -14.71
N THR A 524 33.44 2.16 -15.66
CA THR A 524 34.36 3.33 -15.68
C THR A 524 33.78 4.57 -14.99
N SER A 525 32.57 4.50 -14.48
CA SER A 525 31.90 5.62 -13.82
C SER A 525 32.57 6.01 -12.50
N ASP A 526 32.66 7.31 -12.24
CA ASP A 526 33.10 7.82 -10.94
C ASP A 526 32.23 7.26 -9.80
N ALA A 527 30.91 7.10 -10.02
CA ALA A 527 30.02 6.54 -9.03
C ALA A 527 30.36 5.10 -8.64
N VAL A 528 30.75 4.25 -9.60
CA VAL A 528 31.21 2.87 -9.33
C VAL A 528 32.52 2.85 -8.55
N ARG A 529 33.38 3.86 -8.76
CA ARG A 529 34.60 4.02 -7.96
C ARG A 529 34.33 4.50 -6.56
N ASP A 530 33.43 5.49 -6.40
CA ASP A 530 33.23 6.23 -5.15
C ASP A 530 32.27 5.52 -4.21
N PHE A 531 31.31 4.72 -4.73
CA PHE A 531 30.37 3.97 -3.94
C PHE A 531 30.63 2.46 -3.99
N ARG A 532 30.39 1.78 -2.87
CA ARG A 532 30.58 0.32 -2.75
C ARG A 532 29.35 -0.50 -3.09
N ALA A 533 28.15 0.15 -3.13
CA ALA A 533 26.88 -0.48 -3.46
C ALA A 533 25.86 0.56 -3.91
N PHE A 534 24.82 0.08 -4.61
CA PHE A 534 23.72 0.90 -5.09
C PHE A 534 22.37 0.33 -4.70
N VAL A 535 21.40 1.23 -4.49
CA VAL A 535 19.97 0.92 -4.33
C VAL A 535 19.22 1.62 -5.46
N ILE A 536 18.23 0.96 -6.08
CA ILE A 536 17.27 1.61 -6.99
C ILE A 536 15.91 1.65 -6.27
N SER A 537 15.36 2.85 -6.04
CA SER A 537 14.07 3.03 -5.34
C SER A 537 13.40 4.34 -5.75
N SER A 538 12.28 4.68 -5.10
CA SER A 538 11.54 5.92 -5.30
C SER A 538 10.80 6.31 -4.02
N ASP A 539 10.54 7.61 -3.80
CA ASP A 539 9.61 8.10 -2.78
C ASP A 539 8.20 8.33 -3.34
N ALA A 540 7.94 8.07 -4.64
CA ALA A 540 6.63 8.18 -5.27
C ALA A 540 5.64 7.10 -4.79
N ASP A 541 4.36 7.21 -5.19
CA ASP A 541 3.32 6.24 -4.82
C ASP A 541 3.59 4.83 -5.37
N ASN A 542 4.29 4.72 -6.49
CA ASN A 542 4.62 3.46 -7.15
C ASN A 542 6.11 3.41 -7.48
N PHE A 543 6.67 2.20 -7.50
CA PHE A 543 8.06 2.01 -7.94
C PHE A 543 8.23 2.41 -9.41
N SER A 544 7.43 1.84 -10.32
CA SER A 544 7.37 2.24 -11.73
C SER A 544 6.16 1.63 -12.44
N VAL A 545 5.54 2.39 -13.32
CA VAL A 545 4.45 1.91 -14.19
C VAL A 545 4.96 1.39 -15.56
N GLY A 546 6.28 1.31 -15.76
CA GLY A 546 6.92 0.85 -16.99
C GLY A 546 7.38 1.96 -17.91
N ALA A 547 7.60 1.62 -19.18
CA ALA A 547 8.13 2.52 -20.20
C ALA A 547 7.16 3.64 -20.60
N ASN A 548 7.69 4.73 -21.15
CA ASN A 548 6.91 5.84 -21.70
C ASN A 548 6.26 5.44 -23.04
N LEU A 549 5.07 4.85 -22.97
CA LEU A 549 4.33 4.38 -24.15
C LEU A 549 3.91 5.51 -25.11
N MET A 550 3.79 6.75 -24.67
CA MET A 550 3.41 7.87 -25.52
C MET A 550 4.50 8.18 -26.54
N GLN A 551 5.76 8.23 -26.10
CA GLN A 551 6.91 8.48 -26.96
C GLN A 551 7.07 7.35 -27.97
N LEU A 552 6.93 6.09 -27.52
CA LEU A 552 6.99 4.91 -28.39
C LEU A 552 5.89 4.94 -29.48
N LEU A 553 4.66 5.30 -29.10
CA LEU A 553 3.54 5.36 -30.01
C LEU A 553 3.76 6.42 -31.10
N LEU A 554 4.25 7.60 -30.73
CA LEU A 554 4.53 8.68 -31.68
C LEU A 554 5.60 8.26 -32.69
N ALA A 555 6.75 7.73 -32.21
CA ALA A 555 7.81 7.25 -33.08
C ALA A 555 7.32 6.14 -34.04
N ALA A 556 6.51 5.19 -33.55
CA ALA A 556 5.93 4.14 -34.37
C ALA A 556 4.93 4.64 -35.44
N GLN A 557 4.13 5.68 -35.10
CA GLN A 557 3.17 6.28 -36.04
C GLN A 557 3.85 7.14 -37.11
N GLU A 558 4.98 7.77 -36.79
CA GLU A 558 5.80 8.55 -37.69
C GLU A 558 6.73 7.67 -38.53
N GLY A 559 6.83 6.38 -38.22
CA GLY A 559 7.68 5.42 -38.93
C GLY A 559 9.17 5.57 -38.63
N GLU A 560 9.52 6.13 -37.49
CA GLU A 560 10.90 6.37 -37.05
C GLU A 560 11.50 5.10 -36.40
N TRP A 561 11.65 4.06 -37.23
CA TRP A 561 12.08 2.71 -36.77
C TRP A 561 13.49 2.68 -36.20
N GLU A 562 14.38 3.54 -36.69
CA GLU A 562 15.75 3.66 -36.17
C GLU A 562 15.72 4.20 -34.74
N ASP A 563 14.86 5.18 -34.44
CA ASP A 563 14.73 5.74 -33.11
C ASP A 563 14.08 4.73 -32.14
N VAL A 564 13.11 3.95 -32.62
CA VAL A 564 12.55 2.84 -31.83
C VAL A 564 13.62 1.80 -31.51
N ASP A 565 14.44 1.38 -32.49
CA ASP A 565 15.55 0.42 -32.31
C ASP A 565 16.59 0.95 -31.33
N LEU A 566 16.98 2.21 -31.46
CA LEU A 566 17.95 2.86 -30.55
C LEU A 566 17.41 2.93 -29.13
N THR A 567 16.13 3.22 -28.96
CA THR A 567 15.47 3.26 -27.63
C THR A 567 15.49 1.89 -26.98
N ILE A 568 15.16 0.83 -27.71
CA ILE A 568 15.18 -0.54 -27.18
C ILE A 568 16.61 -0.94 -26.79
N ARG A 569 17.59 -0.67 -27.65
CA ARG A 569 19.01 -0.93 -27.37
C ARG A 569 19.49 -0.17 -26.14
N ALA A 570 19.09 1.09 -25.98
CA ALA A 570 19.43 1.89 -24.81
C ALA A 570 18.83 1.30 -23.54
N PHE A 571 17.58 0.84 -23.62
CA PHE A 571 16.90 0.18 -22.51
C PHE A 571 17.59 -1.14 -22.14
N GLN A 572 17.88 -2.00 -23.10
CA GLN A 572 18.65 -3.24 -22.88
C GLN A 572 20.04 -2.95 -22.28
N ARG A 573 20.74 -1.93 -22.78
CA ARG A 573 22.04 -1.53 -22.21
C ARG A 573 21.90 -1.10 -20.76
N MET A 574 20.84 -0.37 -20.41
CA MET A 574 20.57 0.03 -19.03
C MET A 574 20.36 -1.19 -18.13
N THR A 575 19.51 -2.15 -18.53
CA THR A 575 19.28 -3.36 -17.71
C THR A 575 20.54 -4.22 -17.60
N GLN A 576 21.34 -4.33 -18.66
CA GLN A 576 22.63 -5.01 -18.61
C GLN A 576 23.63 -4.27 -17.69
N SER A 577 23.64 -2.92 -17.67
CA SER A 577 24.48 -2.16 -16.75
C SER A 577 24.12 -2.40 -15.27
N ILE A 578 22.84 -2.67 -14.97
CA ILE A 578 22.40 -3.09 -13.63
C ILE A 578 22.96 -4.47 -13.31
N LYS A 579 22.75 -5.45 -14.21
CA LYS A 579 23.11 -6.87 -13.99
C LYS A 579 24.61 -7.08 -13.84
N PHE A 580 25.40 -6.43 -14.68
CA PHE A 580 26.86 -6.62 -14.74
C PHE A 580 27.63 -5.51 -14.02
N CYS A 581 26.98 -4.67 -13.21
CA CYS A 581 27.67 -3.67 -12.40
C CYS A 581 28.71 -4.34 -11.49
N PRO A 582 29.96 -3.83 -11.44
CA PRO A 582 30.97 -4.35 -10.52
C PRO A 582 30.65 -4.21 -9.05
N ARG A 583 29.66 -3.38 -8.73
CA ARG A 583 29.11 -3.17 -7.37
C ARG A 583 27.71 -3.76 -7.28
N PRO A 584 27.30 -4.30 -6.13
CA PRO A 584 25.96 -4.83 -6.00
C PRO A 584 24.91 -3.73 -6.16
N VAL A 585 23.88 -4.02 -6.96
CA VAL A 585 22.70 -3.15 -7.16
C VAL A 585 21.50 -3.86 -6.57
N VAL A 586 20.96 -3.35 -5.47
CA VAL A 586 19.73 -3.85 -4.85
C VAL A 586 18.55 -3.02 -5.33
N VAL A 587 17.54 -3.68 -5.89
CA VAL A 587 16.32 -3.00 -6.32
C VAL A 587 15.26 -3.15 -5.23
N ALA A 588 14.60 -2.04 -4.88
CA ALA A 588 13.59 -1.99 -3.81
C ALA A 588 12.18 -1.74 -4.38
N PRO A 589 11.54 -2.74 -5.05
CA PRO A 589 10.23 -2.57 -5.67
C PRO A 589 9.10 -2.59 -4.64
N TYR A 590 8.05 -1.80 -4.91
CA TYR A 590 6.84 -1.70 -4.07
C TYR A 590 5.65 -1.22 -4.90
N ALA A 591 4.44 -1.40 -4.37
CA ALA A 591 3.19 -1.03 -5.02
C ALA A 591 3.19 -1.49 -6.49
N LEU A 592 2.98 -0.62 -7.47
CA LEU A 592 3.09 -1.00 -8.88
C LEU A 592 4.55 -1.03 -9.34
N CYS A 593 4.99 -2.20 -9.79
CA CYS A 593 6.27 -2.46 -10.42
C CYS A 593 5.99 -3.22 -11.73
N LEU A 594 5.68 -2.48 -12.79
CA LEU A 594 5.11 -3.05 -14.01
C LEU A 594 6.03 -2.86 -15.22
N GLY A 595 5.98 -3.81 -16.14
CA GLY A 595 6.71 -3.74 -17.43
C GLY A 595 8.20 -3.46 -17.23
N GLY A 596 8.72 -2.39 -17.82
CA GLY A 596 10.12 -1.98 -17.69
C GLY A 596 10.60 -1.81 -16.24
N GLY A 597 9.71 -1.48 -15.28
CA GLY A 597 10.04 -1.47 -13.86
C GLY A 597 10.33 -2.88 -13.32
N THR A 598 9.58 -3.88 -13.80
CA THR A 598 9.84 -5.29 -13.52
C THR A 598 11.18 -5.70 -14.15
N GLU A 599 11.46 -5.27 -15.37
CA GLU A 599 12.73 -5.58 -16.06
C GLU A 599 13.94 -5.01 -15.30
N ILE A 600 13.88 -3.76 -14.81
CA ILE A 600 14.88 -3.18 -13.90
C ILE A 600 15.08 -4.09 -12.68
N SER A 601 13.96 -4.51 -12.06
CA SER A 601 14.00 -5.34 -10.85
C SER A 601 14.63 -6.71 -11.12
N LEU A 602 14.32 -7.36 -12.24
CA LEU A 602 14.85 -8.68 -12.60
C LEU A 602 16.38 -8.68 -12.80
N HIS A 603 16.96 -7.54 -13.17
CA HIS A 603 18.40 -7.39 -13.42
C HIS A 603 19.20 -6.97 -12.16
N GLY A 604 18.53 -6.63 -11.05
CA GLY A 604 19.25 -6.36 -9.80
C GLY A 604 19.97 -7.59 -9.25
N ALA A 605 21.09 -7.36 -8.57
CA ALA A 605 21.81 -8.41 -7.86
C ALA A 605 20.92 -9.08 -6.79
N ARG A 606 20.05 -8.30 -6.17
CA ARG A 606 19.02 -8.73 -5.22
C ARG A 606 17.84 -7.77 -5.27
N ARG A 607 16.64 -8.26 -4.99
CA ARG A 607 15.45 -7.43 -4.71
C ARG A 607 15.21 -7.40 -3.21
N GLN A 608 14.90 -6.22 -2.67
CA GLN A 608 14.30 -6.05 -1.37
C GLN A 608 12.89 -5.55 -1.62
N ALA A 609 11.92 -6.44 -1.66
CA ALA A 609 10.57 -6.14 -2.11
C ALA A 609 9.65 -5.73 -0.95
N HIS A 610 8.72 -4.81 -1.16
CA HIS A 610 7.64 -4.58 -0.22
C HIS A 610 6.61 -5.72 -0.27
N ALA A 611 6.08 -6.14 0.87
CA ALA A 611 5.09 -7.23 0.93
C ALA A 611 3.86 -6.99 0.04
N GLU A 612 3.37 -5.75 -0.05
CA GLU A 612 2.32 -5.32 -0.97
C GLU A 612 2.94 -4.90 -2.31
N LEU A 613 3.33 -5.89 -3.11
CA LEU A 613 3.96 -5.69 -4.41
C LEU A 613 3.08 -6.21 -5.54
N TYR A 614 2.74 -5.33 -6.46
CA TYR A 614 2.06 -5.65 -7.72
C TYR A 614 3.09 -5.62 -8.84
N MET A 615 3.72 -6.76 -9.10
CA MET A 615 4.83 -6.90 -10.04
C MET A 615 4.44 -7.78 -11.21
N GLY A 616 4.80 -7.38 -12.43
CA GLY A 616 4.54 -8.19 -13.63
C GLY A 616 5.03 -7.57 -14.93
N LEU A 617 5.29 -8.43 -15.89
CA LEU A 617 5.57 -8.07 -17.28
C LEU A 617 4.23 -7.93 -18.01
N VAL A 618 3.80 -6.70 -18.23
CA VAL A 618 2.43 -6.38 -18.68
C VAL A 618 2.35 -5.95 -20.14
N GLU A 619 3.46 -6.00 -20.85
CA GLU A 619 3.61 -5.52 -22.23
C GLU A 619 2.63 -6.20 -23.20
N THR A 620 2.31 -7.48 -23.00
CA THR A 620 1.37 -8.23 -23.82
C THR A 620 -0.05 -7.65 -23.77
N GLY A 621 -0.41 -7.00 -22.65
CA GLY A 621 -1.69 -6.29 -22.52
C GLY A 621 -1.85 -5.10 -23.48
N VAL A 622 -0.74 -4.53 -23.96
CA VAL A 622 -0.71 -3.44 -24.97
C VAL A 622 -0.25 -3.92 -26.33
N GLY A 623 -0.13 -5.23 -26.53
CA GLY A 623 0.23 -5.83 -27.83
C GLY A 623 1.74 -5.86 -28.11
N LEU A 624 2.58 -5.66 -27.08
CA LEU A 624 4.03 -5.74 -27.13
C LEU A 624 4.53 -6.95 -26.34
N ILE A 625 5.85 -7.11 -26.30
CA ILE A 625 6.54 -8.06 -25.42
C ILE A 625 7.54 -7.31 -24.54
N PRO A 626 8.05 -7.88 -23.43
CA PRO A 626 9.16 -7.28 -22.69
C PRO A 626 10.37 -7.10 -23.62
N GLY A 627 10.86 -5.88 -23.75
CA GLY A 627 11.93 -5.56 -24.71
C GLY A 627 13.28 -5.24 -24.07
N GLY A 628 13.32 -5.13 -22.74
CA GLY A 628 14.51 -4.76 -21.98
C GLY A 628 15.22 -5.94 -21.30
N GLY A 629 14.96 -7.17 -21.73
CA GLY A 629 15.58 -8.40 -21.21
C GLY A 629 14.65 -9.19 -20.27
N GLY A 630 13.36 -8.79 -20.10
CA GLY A 630 12.43 -9.50 -19.22
C GLY A 630 12.17 -10.93 -19.67
N THR A 631 11.89 -11.14 -20.96
CA THR A 631 11.66 -12.50 -21.51
C THR A 631 12.96 -13.32 -21.44
N LYS A 632 14.11 -12.70 -21.73
CA LYS A 632 15.44 -13.31 -21.60
C LYS A 632 15.69 -13.81 -20.17
N GLU A 633 15.45 -12.98 -19.14
CA GLU A 633 15.64 -13.41 -17.75
C GLU A 633 14.74 -14.59 -17.37
N PHE A 634 13.50 -14.63 -17.86
CA PHE A 634 12.62 -15.77 -17.65
C PHE A 634 13.11 -17.02 -18.38
N ALA A 635 13.66 -16.91 -19.59
CA ALA A 635 14.26 -18.04 -20.30
C ALA A 635 15.46 -18.61 -19.53
N LEU A 636 16.33 -17.75 -18.99
CA LEU A 636 17.48 -18.15 -18.18
C LEU A 636 17.04 -18.85 -16.90
N LYS A 637 16.09 -18.24 -16.15
CA LYS A 637 15.55 -18.82 -14.90
C LYS A 637 14.91 -20.19 -15.16
N ALA A 638 14.05 -20.28 -16.18
CA ALA A 638 13.39 -21.54 -16.54
C ALA A 638 14.38 -22.64 -16.91
N THR A 639 15.44 -22.28 -17.64
CA THR A 639 16.52 -23.21 -18.00
C THR A 639 17.30 -23.66 -16.77
N ASP A 640 17.67 -22.74 -15.87
CA ASP A 640 18.42 -23.04 -14.65
C ASP A 640 17.61 -23.91 -13.67
N GLU A 641 16.30 -23.65 -13.56
CA GLU A 641 15.40 -24.44 -12.74
C GLU A 641 15.25 -25.87 -13.29
N ALA A 642 15.08 -26.00 -14.61
CA ALA A 642 15.03 -27.30 -15.27
C ALA A 642 16.35 -28.06 -15.13
N VAL A 643 17.49 -27.40 -15.27
CA VAL A 643 18.82 -28.02 -15.06
C VAL A 643 18.97 -28.53 -13.63
N ARG A 644 18.55 -27.74 -12.65
CA ARG A 644 18.60 -28.18 -11.24
C ARG A 644 17.69 -29.38 -10.97
N ALA A 645 16.49 -29.39 -11.53
CA ALA A 645 15.51 -30.46 -11.34
C ALA A 645 15.94 -31.77 -12.08
N PHE A 646 16.42 -31.62 -13.32
CA PHE A 646 16.83 -32.77 -14.13
C PHE A 646 18.23 -33.31 -13.81
N GLY A 647 19.11 -32.45 -13.28
CA GLY A 647 20.47 -32.82 -12.85
C GLY A 647 21.53 -32.93 -13.98
N ASP A 648 21.18 -32.69 -15.24
CA ASP A 648 22.11 -32.76 -16.39
C ASP A 648 21.87 -31.63 -17.40
N ALA A 649 22.75 -30.62 -17.37
CA ALA A 649 22.69 -29.47 -18.26
C ALA A 649 22.90 -29.81 -19.75
N THR A 650 23.53 -30.95 -20.06
CA THR A 650 23.77 -31.35 -21.45
C THR A 650 22.56 -31.98 -22.12
N ARG A 651 21.65 -32.54 -21.31
CA ARG A 651 20.46 -33.25 -21.78
C ARG A 651 19.14 -32.56 -21.41
N VAL A 652 19.19 -31.45 -20.67
CA VAL A 652 17.99 -30.74 -20.20
C VAL A 652 17.03 -30.35 -21.32
N ALA A 653 17.54 -30.07 -22.51
CA ALA A 653 16.73 -29.62 -23.67
C ALA A 653 15.70 -30.65 -24.17
N ILE A 654 15.83 -31.92 -23.75
CA ILE A 654 14.87 -33.01 -24.05
C ILE A 654 14.08 -33.46 -22.83
N SER A 655 14.20 -32.72 -21.72
CA SER A 655 13.53 -33.09 -20.46
C SER A 655 12.11 -32.51 -20.35
N THR A 656 11.25 -33.16 -19.61
CA THR A 656 9.93 -32.67 -19.27
C THR A 656 9.98 -31.46 -18.34
N GLU A 657 11.00 -31.41 -17.50
CA GLU A 657 11.23 -30.29 -16.56
C GLU A 657 11.42 -28.97 -17.32
N LEU A 658 12.16 -28.98 -18.44
CA LEU A 658 12.31 -27.78 -19.27
C LEU A 658 10.99 -27.37 -19.93
N VAL A 659 10.18 -28.32 -20.39
CA VAL A 659 8.85 -28.02 -20.95
C VAL A 659 7.97 -27.34 -19.88
N ASP A 660 7.94 -27.86 -18.65
CA ASP A 660 7.10 -27.36 -17.58
C ASP A 660 7.54 -25.96 -17.11
N THR A 661 8.84 -25.74 -16.93
CA THR A 661 9.38 -24.43 -16.53
C THR A 661 9.16 -23.36 -17.61
N MET A 662 9.38 -23.74 -18.89
CA MET A 662 9.13 -22.83 -20.02
C MET A 662 7.63 -22.51 -20.17
N LYS A 663 6.74 -23.48 -19.93
CA LYS A 663 5.29 -23.26 -19.94
C LYS A 663 4.89 -22.28 -18.83
N GLN A 664 5.43 -22.42 -17.62
CA GLN A 664 5.15 -21.50 -16.53
C GLN A 664 5.64 -20.09 -16.85
N ALA A 665 6.85 -19.95 -17.39
CA ALA A 665 7.39 -18.66 -17.85
C ALA A 665 6.50 -18.04 -18.93
N PHE A 666 6.11 -18.84 -19.93
CA PHE A 666 5.23 -18.42 -21.00
C PHE A 666 3.86 -17.92 -20.49
N GLU A 667 3.23 -18.67 -19.60
CA GLU A 667 1.94 -18.28 -19.01
C GLU A 667 2.06 -16.98 -18.20
N THR A 668 3.13 -16.79 -17.46
CA THR A 668 3.35 -15.57 -16.66
C THR A 668 3.44 -14.34 -17.57
N ILE A 669 4.19 -14.42 -18.68
CA ILE A 669 4.41 -13.29 -19.60
C ILE A 669 3.21 -13.13 -20.54
N ALA A 670 2.79 -14.19 -21.25
CA ALA A 670 1.76 -14.10 -22.28
C ALA A 670 0.38 -13.68 -21.74
N LEU A 671 0.07 -14.04 -20.47
CA LEU A 671 -1.15 -13.64 -19.80
C LEU A 671 -1.01 -12.33 -19.01
N ALA A 672 0.12 -11.65 -19.08
CA ALA A 672 0.42 -10.43 -18.32
C ALA A 672 0.09 -10.59 -16.82
N LYS A 673 0.50 -11.72 -16.21
CA LYS A 673 0.21 -11.97 -14.80
C LYS A 673 0.90 -10.93 -13.93
N VAL A 674 0.13 -10.37 -13.00
CA VAL A 674 0.62 -9.41 -12.00
C VAL A 674 0.38 -10.01 -10.63
N SER A 675 1.42 -10.04 -9.80
CA SER A 675 1.29 -10.45 -8.41
C SER A 675 0.44 -9.46 -7.60
N THR A 676 -0.15 -9.92 -6.51
CA THR A 676 -0.86 -9.09 -5.54
C THR A 676 -0.13 -9.02 -4.20
N SER A 677 1.07 -9.62 -4.14
CA SER A 677 1.99 -9.59 -3.02
C SER A 677 3.39 -10.03 -3.45
N ALA A 678 4.42 -9.73 -2.65
CA ALA A 678 5.77 -10.24 -2.88
C ALA A 678 5.84 -11.77 -2.81
N ALA A 679 5.08 -12.39 -1.90
CA ALA A 679 5.02 -13.85 -1.79
C ALA A 679 4.37 -14.51 -3.04
N GLU A 680 3.37 -13.86 -3.65
CA GLU A 680 2.83 -14.33 -4.93
C GLU A 680 3.81 -14.06 -6.08
N ALA A 681 4.56 -12.95 -6.05
CA ALA A 681 5.60 -12.66 -7.04
C ALA A 681 6.68 -13.76 -7.06
N GLU A 682 7.02 -14.35 -5.92
CA GLU A 682 7.90 -15.51 -5.84
C GLU A 682 7.29 -16.74 -6.56
N SER A 683 6.00 -17.01 -6.35
CA SER A 683 5.31 -18.12 -7.03
C SER A 683 5.18 -17.92 -8.55
N LEU A 684 5.31 -16.69 -9.03
CA LEU A 684 5.31 -16.33 -10.45
C LEU A 684 6.73 -16.24 -11.05
N ASN A 685 7.77 -16.62 -10.31
CA ASN A 685 9.18 -16.50 -10.69
C ASN A 685 9.66 -15.05 -10.97
N LEU A 686 8.91 -14.05 -10.50
CA LEU A 686 9.30 -12.64 -10.53
C LEU A 686 10.31 -12.31 -9.43
N LEU A 687 10.15 -12.93 -8.26
CA LEU A 687 11.12 -12.93 -7.16
C LEU A 687 11.69 -14.34 -6.96
N THR A 688 12.71 -14.47 -6.12
CA THR A 688 13.37 -15.73 -5.74
C THR A 688 13.42 -15.84 -4.21
N ALA A 689 13.66 -17.03 -3.68
CA ALA A 689 13.83 -17.25 -2.25
C ALA A 689 15.03 -16.50 -1.62
N GLU A 690 15.94 -16.00 -2.45
CA GLU A 690 17.11 -15.21 -2.01
C GLU A 690 16.76 -13.74 -1.83
N ASP A 691 15.62 -13.28 -2.37
CA ASP A 691 15.16 -11.90 -2.26
C ASP A 691 14.58 -11.63 -0.88
N GLY A 692 14.75 -10.39 -0.41
CA GLY A 692 14.19 -9.95 0.87
C GLY A 692 12.76 -9.41 0.72
N ILE A 693 11.95 -9.61 1.75
CA ILE A 693 10.61 -9.01 1.84
C ILE A 693 10.55 -8.11 3.06
N THR A 694 10.26 -6.84 2.84
CA THR A 694 9.98 -5.84 3.88
C THR A 694 8.47 -5.65 4.00
N VAL A 695 7.91 -5.82 5.18
CA VAL A 695 6.46 -5.71 5.39
C VAL A 695 6.03 -4.26 5.59
N ASN A 696 6.82 -3.45 6.30
CA ASN A 696 6.57 -2.02 6.45
C ASN A 696 7.24 -1.21 5.33
N ARG A 697 6.43 -0.54 4.51
CA ARG A 697 6.93 0.29 3.39
C ARG A 697 7.96 1.35 3.80
N GLU A 698 7.80 1.95 4.97
CA GLU A 698 8.67 3.02 5.46
C GLU A 698 10.08 2.52 5.83
N ARG A 699 10.25 1.19 6.05
CA ARG A 699 11.54 0.54 6.32
C ARG A 699 12.28 0.10 5.06
N LEU A 700 11.58 0.01 3.92
CA LEU A 700 12.07 -0.61 2.70
C LEU A 700 13.42 -0.03 2.22
N LEU A 701 13.60 1.30 2.28
CA LEU A 701 14.83 1.94 1.84
C LEU A 701 16.04 1.50 2.68
N LEU A 702 15.89 1.46 4.00
CA LEU A 702 17.00 1.08 4.88
C LEU A 702 17.25 -0.43 4.87
N ASP A 703 16.23 -1.25 4.70
CA ASP A 703 16.39 -2.69 4.52
C ASP A 703 17.11 -2.99 3.19
N ALA A 704 16.79 -2.28 2.12
CA ALA A 704 17.49 -2.40 0.84
C ALA A 704 18.94 -1.90 0.94
N LYS A 705 19.19 -0.81 1.67
CA LYS A 705 20.54 -0.33 1.96
C LYS A 705 21.34 -1.39 2.72
N ALA A 706 20.77 -1.96 3.79
CA ALA A 706 21.44 -3.01 4.56
C ALA A 706 21.72 -4.26 3.72
N ALA A 707 20.81 -4.66 2.83
CA ALA A 707 21.05 -5.75 1.89
C ALA A 707 22.19 -5.44 0.91
N ALA A 708 22.27 -4.20 0.42
CA ALA A 708 23.36 -3.75 -0.47
C ALA A 708 24.71 -3.72 0.25
N GLU A 709 24.74 -3.23 1.49
CA GLU A 709 25.92 -3.25 2.37
C GLU A 709 26.40 -4.69 2.59
N ALA A 710 25.49 -5.60 2.97
CA ALA A 710 25.83 -7.00 3.23
C ALA A 710 26.43 -7.70 1.99
N LEU A 711 25.89 -7.45 0.80
CA LEU A 711 26.46 -7.99 -0.45
C LEU A 711 27.86 -7.43 -0.71
N ALA A 712 28.09 -6.13 -0.51
CA ALA A 712 29.39 -5.51 -0.70
C ALA A 712 30.42 -6.05 0.30
N ASP A 713 30.04 -6.19 1.58
CA ASP A 713 30.90 -6.72 2.65
C ASP A 713 31.22 -8.20 2.47
N ALA A 714 30.34 -8.97 1.82
CA ALA A 714 30.57 -10.37 1.46
C ALA A 714 31.49 -10.56 0.24
N GLY A 715 32.00 -9.47 -0.37
CA GLY A 715 32.87 -9.55 -1.54
C GLY A 715 32.11 -9.86 -2.83
N TYR A 716 31.01 -9.15 -3.07
CA TYR A 716 30.18 -9.32 -4.27
C TYR A 716 30.99 -9.38 -5.56
N LEU A 717 30.71 -10.36 -6.39
CA LEU A 717 31.16 -10.49 -7.75
C LEU A 717 29.97 -10.43 -8.71
N PRO A 718 30.03 -9.59 -9.76
CA PRO A 718 28.97 -9.54 -10.74
C PRO A 718 28.89 -10.84 -11.52
N PRO A 719 27.71 -11.25 -11.99
CA PRO A 719 27.58 -12.40 -12.88
C PRO A 719 28.33 -12.12 -14.19
N VAL A 720 28.73 -13.19 -14.89
CA VAL A 720 29.35 -13.12 -16.22
C VAL A 720 28.27 -13.37 -17.27
N MET A 721 28.33 -12.64 -18.39
CA MET A 721 27.40 -12.85 -19.50
C MET A 721 27.49 -14.29 -19.99
N ARG A 722 26.36 -14.96 -20.07
CA ARG A 722 26.35 -16.40 -20.45
C ARG A 722 26.48 -16.56 -21.97
N MET A 723 27.43 -17.40 -22.37
CA MET A 723 27.79 -17.66 -23.77
C MET A 723 27.21 -18.99 -24.28
N GLU A 724 26.79 -19.90 -23.38
CA GLU A 724 26.35 -21.26 -23.71
C GLU A 724 25.09 -21.65 -22.96
N ILE A 725 23.94 -21.15 -23.40
CA ILE A 725 22.64 -21.45 -22.82
C ILE A 725 21.97 -22.51 -23.70
N PRO A 726 21.55 -23.68 -23.17
CA PRO A 726 20.85 -24.66 -24.00
C PRO A 726 19.46 -24.15 -24.32
N ALA A 727 19.19 -23.88 -25.59
CA ALA A 727 17.89 -23.45 -26.08
C ALA A 727 16.86 -24.57 -25.99
N ALA A 728 15.61 -24.25 -25.59
CA ALA A 728 14.53 -25.23 -25.57
C ALA A 728 14.13 -25.72 -26.98
N GLY A 729 14.31 -24.88 -27.98
CA GLY A 729 14.19 -25.23 -29.39
C GLY A 729 12.77 -25.44 -29.91
N GLU A 730 12.69 -25.95 -31.16
CA GLU A 730 11.43 -25.98 -31.90
C GLU A 730 10.33 -26.87 -31.28
N SER A 731 10.67 -27.95 -30.58
CA SER A 731 9.68 -28.84 -29.98
C SER A 731 8.89 -28.17 -28.86
N VAL A 732 9.58 -27.45 -27.97
CA VAL A 732 8.93 -26.67 -26.88
C VAL A 732 8.18 -25.48 -27.49
N LEU A 733 8.76 -24.80 -28.49
CA LEU A 733 8.11 -23.70 -29.21
C LEU A 733 6.76 -24.13 -29.81
N ALA A 734 6.71 -25.30 -30.43
CA ALA A 734 5.46 -25.84 -30.98
C ALA A 734 4.41 -26.10 -29.90
N THR A 735 4.83 -26.63 -28.76
CA THR A 735 3.96 -26.90 -27.60
C THR A 735 3.35 -25.58 -27.04
N LEU A 736 4.18 -24.55 -26.84
CA LEU A 736 3.69 -23.26 -26.34
C LEU A 736 2.75 -22.57 -27.33
N LYS A 737 3.04 -22.62 -28.63
CA LYS A 737 2.15 -22.08 -29.68
C LYS A 737 0.82 -22.83 -29.76
N LEU A 738 0.84 -24.15 -29.58
CA LEU A 738 -0.39 -24.94 -29.51
C LEU A 738 -1.25 -24.50 -28.32
N GLY A 739 -0.65 -24.22 -27.17
CA GLY A 739 -1.35 -23.68 -26.00
C GLY A 739 -2.05 -22.33 -26.30
N ALA A 740 -1.35 -21.39 -26.94
CA ALA A 740 -1.92 -20.11 -27.35
C ALA A 740 -3.09 -20.29 -28.36
N TYR A 741 -2.92 -21.19 -29.33
CA TYR A 741 -3.96 -21.53 -30.31
C TYR A 741 -5.20 -22.13 -29.64
N MET A 742 -5.04 -23.03 -28.64
CA MET A 742 -6.17 -23.60 -27.91
C MET A 742 -6.95 -22.51 -27.14
N MET A 743 -6.27 -21.54 -26.57
CA MET A 743 -6.92 -20.40 -25.90
C MET A 743 -7.75 -19.55 -26.88
N GLN A 744 -7.26 -19.36 -28.11
CA GLN A 744 -7.98 -18.66 -29.15
C GLN A 744 -9.25 -19.44 -29.56
N GLN A 745 -9.13 -20.75 -29.82
CA GLN A 745 -10.27 -21.59 -30.18
C GLN A 745 -11.33 -21.64 -29.07
N SER A 746 -10.95 -21.46 -27.84
CA SER A 746 -11.84 -21.39 -26.67
C SER A 746 -12.39 -19.98 -26.42
N GLY A 747 -12.06 -18.99 -27.25
CA GLY A 747 -12.56 -17.61 -27.16
C GLY A 747 -11.90 -16.77 -26.04
N TYR A 748 -10.81 -17.24 -25.46
CA TYR A 748 -10.09 -16.53 -24.42
C TYR A 748 -9.00 -15.58 -24.96
N ALA A 749 -8.55 -15.77 -26.20
CA ALA A 749 -7.53 -14.95 -26.85
C ALA A 749 -7.98 -14.50 -28.25
N SER A 750 -7.61 -13.28 -28.65
CA SER A 750 -7.79 -12.77 -29.99
C SER A 750 -6.66 -13.26 -30.94
N ASP A 751 -6.83 -13.07 -32.26
CA ASP A 751 -5.76 -13.35 -33.23
C ASP A 751 -4.47 -12.60 -32.90
N HIS A 752 -4.61 -11.36 -32.46
CA HIS A 752 -3.47 -10.54 -32.10
C HIS A 752 -2.78 -11.01 -30.80
N ASP A 753 -3.54 -11.48 -29.80
CA ASP A 753 -2.99 -12.10 -28.60
C ASP A 753 -2.15 -13.33 -28.93
N VAL A 754 -2.61 -14.18 -29.86
CA VAL A 754 -1.86 -15.36 -30.33
C VAL A 754 -0.57 -14.96 -31.05
N LYS A 755 -0.61 -13.88 -31.85
CA LYS A 755 0.58 -13.34 -32.51
C LYS A 755 1.63 -12.89 -31.48
N VAL A 756 1.23 -12.06 -30.52
CA VAL A 756 2.09 -11.57 -29.45
C VAL A 756 2.65 -12.73 -28.61
N ALA A 757 1.78 -13.65 -28.17
CA ALA A 757 2.19 -14.86 -27.45
C ALA A 757 3.15 -15.73 -28.28
N GLY A 758 2.98 -15.79 -29.59
CA GLY A 758 3.90 -16.47 -30.52
C GLY A 758 5.32 -15.90 -30.51
N HIS A 759 5.47 -14.58 -30.37
CA HIS A 759 6.77 -13.93 -30.18
C HIS A 759 7.37 -14.24 -28.80
N VAL A 760 6.58 -14.19 -27.73
CA VAL A 760 7.03 -14.60 -26.39
C VAL A 760 7.55 -16.05 -26.41
N ALA A 761 6.78 -16.98 -26.98
CA ALA A 761 7.21 -18.39 -27.10
C ALA A 761 8.50 -18.53 -27.92
N HIS A 762 8.63 -17.77 -29.01
CA HIS A 762 9.82 -17.78 -29.85
C HIS A 762 11.08 -17.37 -29.08
N ILE A 763 11.00 -16.29 -28.31
CA ILE A 763 12.12 -15.80 -27.52
C ILE A 763 12.46 -16.80 -26.40
N LEU A 764 11.48 -17.23 -25.61
CA LEU A 764 11.71 -18.17 -24.50
C LEU A 764 12.41 -19.47 -24.97
N CYS A 765 12.08 -19.94 -26.18
CA CYS A 765 12.67 -21.16 -26.74
C CYS A 765 14.02 -20.95 -27.44
N GLY A 766 14.55 -19.70 -27.49
CA GLY A 766 15.81 -19.40 -28.17
C GLY A 766 15.65 -19.41 -29.70
N GLY A 767 14.48 -19.07 -30.23
CA GLY A 767 14.22 -19.02 -31.64
C GLY A 767 13.85 -20.37 -32.30
N ARG A 768 13.99 -20.45 -33.60
CA ARG A 768 13.77 -21.69 -34.38
C ARG A 768 15.09 -22.44 -34.52
N VAL A 769 15.52 -23.04 -33.44
CA VAL A 769 16.77 -23.82 -33.39
C VAL A 769 16.46 -25.24 -32.89
N ALA A 770 17.37 -26.17 -33.17
CA ALA A 770 17.27 -27.52 -32.63
C ALA A 770 17.34 -27.49 -31.07
N PRO A 771 16.61 -28.37 -30.36
CA PRO A 771 16.70 -28.47 -28.91
C PRO A 771 18.16 -28.66 -28.45
N GLY A 772 18.59 -27.93 -27.44
CA GLY A 772 19.97 -27.96 -26.94
C GLY A 772 20.99 -27.15 -27.70
N THR A 773 20.61 -26.46 -28.78
CA THR A 773 21.51 -25.49 -29.45
C THR A 773 22.02 -24.49 -28.40
N ARG A 774 23.34 -24.31 -28.37
CA ARG A 774 23.98 -23.35 -27.45
C ARG A 774 23.88 -21.96 -28.02
N VAL A 775 23.23 -21.06 -27.27
CA VAL A 775 23.05 -19.65 -27.66
C VAL A 775 23.58 -18.74 -26.57
N THR A 776 23.82 -17.48 -26.89
CA THR A 776 24.33 -16.48 -25.94
C THR A 776 23.18 -15.71 -25.29
N GLU A 777 23.44 -15.06 -24.17
CA GLU A 777 22.50 -14.13 -23.54
C GLU A 777 22.19 -12.94 -24.46
N GLN A 778 23.18 -12.46 -25.23
CA GLN A 778 23.00 -11.41 -26.23
C GLN A 778 22.02 -11.84 -27.34
N TYR A 779 22.09 -13.09 -27.79
CA TYR A 779 21.19 -13.63 -28.79
C TYR A 779 19.70 -13.54 -28.35
N TYR A 780 19.41 -13.84 -27.08
CA TYR A 780 18.06 -13.64 -26.54
C TYR A 780 17.62 -12.17 -26.56
N LEU A 781 18.50 -11.23 -26.24
CA LEU A 781 18.21 -9.79 -26.32
C LEU A 781 17.95 -9.34 -27.77
N ASP A 782 18.68 -9.90 -28.74
CA ASP A 782 18.43 -9.60 -30.16
C ASP A 782 17.07 -10.13 -30.61
N LEU A 783 16.67 -11.34 -30.18
CA LEU A 783 15.33 -11.88 -30.45
C LEU A 783 14.23 -11.01 -29.85
N GLU A 784 14.40 -10.50 -28.60
CA GLU A 784 13.45 -9.58 -27.99
C GLU A 784 13.32 -8.29 -28.81
N ARG A 785 14.44 -7.69 -29.18
CA ARG A 785 14.46 -6.45 -29.95
C ARG A 785 13.77 -6.60 -31.32
N GLU A 786 14.08 -7.66 -32.07
CA GLU A 786 13.44 -7.96 -33.35
C GLU A 786 11.91 -8.15 -33.21
N ALA A 787 11.48 -8.91 -32.23
CA ALA A 787 10.07 -9.14 -31.96
C ALA A 787 9.35 -7.85 -31.52
N PHE A 788 9.97 -7.03 -30.67
CA PHE A 788 9.41 -5.77 -30.22
C PHE A 788 9.21 -4.79 -31.39
N LEU A 789 10.24 -4.62 -32.23
CA LEU A 789 10.16 -3.79 -33.46
C LEU A 789 9.06 -4.26 -34.40
N SER A 790 8.98 -5.56 -34.65
CA SER A 790 7.92 -6.14 -35.48
C SER A 790 6.53 -5.82 -34.93
N LEU A 791 6.32 -5.92 -33.62
CA LEU A 791 5.03 -5.64 -32.97
C LEU A 791 4.70 -4.15 -32.94
N CYS A 792 5.66 -3.25 -32.81
CA CYS A 792 5.45 -1.80 -32.91
C CYS A 792 4.86 -1.39 -34.26
N GLY A 793 5.20 -2.10 -35.34
CA GLY A 793 4.66 -1.90 -36.68
C GLY A 793 3.21 -2.38 -36.85
N GLU A 794 2.68 -3.14 -35.92
CA GLU A 794 1.33 -3.69 -36.01
C GLU A 794 0.26 -2.64 -35.66
N ARG A 795 -0.68 -2.40 -36.56
CA ARG A 795 -1.77 -1.45 -36.31
C ARG A 795 -2.56 -1.77 -35.02
N LYS A 796 -2.85 -3.05 -34.76
CA LYS A 796 -3.57 -3.49 -33.55
C LYS A 796 -2.79 -3.18 -32.27
N THR A 797 -1.47 -3.28 -32.27
CA THR A 797 -0.61 -2.88 -31.17
C THR A 797 -0.72 -1.36 -30.92
N GLN A 798 -0.61 -0.54 -31.97
CA GLN A 798 -0.74 0.91 -31.85
C GLN A 798 -2.12 1.33 -31.32
N GLU A 799 -3.18 0.66 -31.76
CA GLU A 799 -4.55 0.86 -31.25
C GLU A 799 -4.65 0.51 -29.74
N ARG A 800 -4.02 -0.58 -29.28
CA ARG A 800 -3.97 -0.99 -27.88
C ARG A 800 -3.23 0.04 -27.01
N ILE A 801 -2.08 0.49 -27.47
CA ILE A 801 -1.30 1.52 -26.77
C ILE A 801 -2.11 2.81 -26.64
N ALA A 802 -2.68 3.31 -27.75
CA ALA A 802 -3.51 4.52 -27.76
C ALA A 802 -4.72 4.41 -26.82
N TYR A 803 -5.41 3.29 -26.84
CA TYR A 803 -6.56 3.04 -25.97
C TYR A 803 -6.16 3.00 -24.49
N THR A 804 -5.06 2.33 -24.18
CA THR A 804 -4.56 2.22 -22.80
C THR A 804 -4.15 3.58 -22.25
N LEU A 805 -3.47 4.41 -23.05
CA LEU A 805 -3.10 5.78 -22.66
C LEU A 805 -4.32 6.65 -22.36
N ASN A 806 -5.40 6.51 -23.14
CA ASN A 806 -6.61 7.31 -23.00
C ASN A 806 -7.55 6.79 -21.88
N SER A 807 -7.68 5.48 -21.73
CA SER A 807 -8.69 4.86 -20.86
C SER A 807 -8.13 4.30 -19.55
N GLY A 808 -6.81 4.08 -19.46
CA GLY A 808 -6.15 3.36 -18.39
C GLY A 808 -6.50 1.86 -18.33
N LYS A 809 -7.05 1.30 -19.40
CA LYS A 809 -7.47 -0.11 -19.49
C LYS A 809 -6.92 -0.77 -20.75
N PRO A 810 -6.60 -2.07 -20.72
CA PRO A 810 -6.19 -2.79 -21.92
C PRO A 810 -7.35 -2.91 -22.92
N LEU A 811 -7.02 -2.83 -24.22
CA LEU A 811 -7.93 -3.12 -25.32
C LEU A 811 -7.70 -4.56 -25.78
N ARG A 812 -8.77 -5.29 -26.04
CA ARG A 812 -8.73 -6.58 -26.76
C ARG A 812 -9.34 -6.38 -28.16
N ASN A 813 -8.52 -6.52 -29.21
CA ASN A 813 -8.92 -6.32 -30.60
C ASN A 813 -8.47 -7.45 -31.50
#